data_727a0f7384878051aa7ccd69e9416341
#
_entry.id   727a0f7384878051aa7ccd69e9416341
#
_cell.length_a   1.000
_cell.length_b   1.000
_cell.length_c   1.000
_cell.angle_alpha   90.00
_cell.angle_beta   90.00
_cell.angle_gamma   90.00
#
_symmetry.space_group_name_H-M   'P 1'
#
loop_
_entity.id
_entity.type
_entity.pdbx_description
1 polymer ?
#
loop_
_entity_poly.entity_id
_entity_poly.type
_entity_poly.pdbx_seq_one_letter_code
_entity_poly.pdbx_strand_id
1 'polypeptide(L)'
;MITPDRIVPTTCPYCGVGCNLELHIKDDVVYKVTSPFNSVVNRGNLCVKGRFGYDFIYNKDRVTTPLIRKTAQAPGARTQAFDRDQWRETSWDEALDHTAERMVEIYRRDGAQAMAVYCCAKATNEDNYLLQKLFRALFLSNNVDHCTRLCHAGSVVALQMAVGSSAMSNTAAEVIHSDVFLVTGSNTAETHPIIALQMKAAVASHGAKLIVVDPRRVEMVNWAALWLPEKPGTDVPLFSAMAHVIIKERLYNQDFIDRRTEGFEEFSSSMEKFTPEYAEAISGVDRNLIVEAARMYATAKNAAIYWALGIPEHSHGTDNAMSLIHLALLTGHIGRKGSGLNPLRGQNNVQGASDSGAMPWHYPGYQRVDDETAARKFEQAWNSEPGSLNRSLGLTTTEIMSAVGPGGVRALHIMGENPMMSEPNLNHTRHKMEQLEFLVAQDLFINESGAYADVFLPAVSWAEKEGTFTNTDRRVQRVRKALEPRGQSRPDWEIICDLAGRIEEKLGRPKTAFWAYRSPAEVLEEMGRVVPEYAGVKYRRIEKQGLQTPVWDDNHPGTPYLFAENFPRGRGKFHPLEYVPAVEMPDDEYPFILTTGRVLEHWHGGTLTRHSKLDELYPEARIEINPADAARLTIEDEQTVRVSSRRGSIVLRAWVTERTTMGVVFIPMHFAEAAANLLTIDTLDPLAKIPEYKACAVRVVPATKDQLARPEGKVERGRY
;
A
#
# COMPACT_ATOMS: atom_id res chain seq x y z
N MET A 1 -3.77 6.13 39.59
CA MET A 1 -3.45 6.31 38.15
C MET A 1 -1.95 6.30 38.00
N ILE A 2 -1.40 5.59 36.99
CA ILE A 2 0.03 5.60 36.69
C ILE A 2 0.38 6.96 36.12
N THR A 3 1.37 7.65 36.72
CA THR A 3 1.90 8.91 36.15
C THR A 3 3.03 8.58 35.19
N PRO A 4 2.97 9.03 33.93
CA PRO A 4 4.05 8.80 32.98
C PRO A 4 5.31 9.58 33.36
N ASP A 5 6.49 9.02 33.04
CA ASP A 5 7.75 9.75 33.13
C ASP A 5 7.86 10.79 32.02
N ARG A 6 7.35 10.41 30.82
CA ARG A 6 7.28 11.28 29.64
C ARG A 6 6.11 10.89 28.73
N ILE A 7 5.63 11.86 27.97
CA ILE A 7 4.65 11.67 26.92
C ILE A 7 5.29 12.14 25.60
N VAL A 8 5.42 11.24 24.64
CA VAL A 8 6.08 11.53 23.36
C VAL A 8 5.03 11.57 22.24
N PRO A 9 4.83 12.73 21.59
CA PRO A 9 3.96 12.82 20.42
C PRO A 9 4.64 12.17 19.20
N THR A 10 3.89 11.37 18.44
CA THR A 10 4.39 10.72 17.22
C THR A 10 3.24 10.44 16.24
N THR A 11 3.53 9.81 15.11
CA THR A 11 2.55 9.44 14.08
C THR A 11 2.29 7.94 14.11
N CYS A 12 1.04 7.53 13.93
CA CYS A 12 0.61 6.14 13.92
C CYS A 12 1.28 5.34 12.80
N PRO A 13 1.83 4.13 13.07
CA PRO A 13 2.53 3.33 12.07
C PRO A 13 1.59 2.42 11.25
N TYR A 14 0.28 2.53 11.36
CA TYR A 14 -0.63 1.58 10.73
C TYR A 14 -1.15 2.04 9.37
N CYS A 15 -2.18 2.89 9.32
CA CYS A 15 -2.81 3.24 8.04
C CYS A 15 -2.45 4.63 7.52
N GLY A 16 -2.76 4.85 6.24
CA GLY A 16 -2.51 6.10 5.55
C GLY A 16 -3.24 7.33 6.12
N VAL A 17 -4.13 7.17 7.10
CA VAL A 17 -4.72 8.34 7.80
C VAL A 17 -3.65 9.17 8.49
N GLY A 18 -2.61 8.53 9.05
CA GLY A 18 -1.53 9.25 9.72
C GLY A 18 -1.96 9.90 11.04
N CYS A 19 -2.75 9.20 11.87
CA CYS A 19 -3.21 9.71 13.16
C CYS A 19 -2.07 10.14 14.06
N ASN A 20 -2.21 11.29 14.74
CA ASN A 20 -1.27 11.70 15.76
C ASN A 20 -1.50 10.90 17.05
N LEU A 21 -0.43 10.40 17.62
CA LEU A 21 -0.39 9.62 18.86
C LEU A 21 0.37 10.37 19.94
N GLU A 22 0.04 10.07 21.18
CA GLU A 22 0.82 10.39 22.39
C GLU A 22 1.15 9.09 23.10
N LEU A 23 2.44 8.73 23.11
CA LEU A 23 2.94 7.55 23.80
C LEU A 23 3.26 7.90 25.25
N HIS A 24 2.53 7.30 26.19
CA HIS A 24 2.74 7.48 27.63
C HIS A 24 3.73 6.43 28.08
N ILE A 25 4.88 6.86 28.58
CA ILE A 25 6.02 6.02 28.91
C ILE A 25 6.26 6.04 30.41
N LYS A 26 6.45 4.87 31.00
CA LYS A 26 6.88 4.66 32.38
C LYS A 26 7.95 3.58 32.41
N ASP A 27 9.08 3.83 33.06
CA ASP A 27 10.20 2.88 33.17
C ASP A 27 10.64 2.33 31.79
N ASP A 28 10.73 3.23 30.79
CA ASP A 28 11.03 2.95 29.37
C ASP A 28 10.06 1.98 28.68
N VAL A 29 8.82 1.85 29.18
CA VAL A 29 7.75 1.04 28.60
C VAL A 29 6.56 1.93 28.24
N VAL A 30 6.06 1.81 27.01
CA VAL A 30 4.77 2.40 26.61
C VAL A 30 3.66 1.59 27.28
N TYR A 31 2.94 2.20 28.19
CA TYR A 31 1.82 1.53 28.87
C TYR A 31 0.45 2.02 28.42
N LYS A 32 0.39 3.15 27.69
CA LYS A 32 -0.85 3.74 27.20
C LYS A 32 -0.59 4.60 25.96
N VAL A 33 -1.55 4.60 25.04
CA VAL A 33 -1.55 5.49 23.87
C VAL A 33 -2.81 6.35 23.90
N THR A 34 -2.63 7.66 23.73
CA THR A 34 -3.73 8.63 23.51
C THR A 34 -3.49 9.42 22.22
N SER A 35 -4.34 10.37 21.96
CA SER A 35 -4.20 11.28 20.84
C SER A 35 -4.59 12.71 21.27
N PRO A 36 -3.87 13.73 20.80
CA PRO A 36 -4.19 15.12 21.13
C PRO A 36 -5.52 15.54 20.50
N PHE A 37 -6.39 16.19 21.27
CA PHE A 37 -7.68 16.69 20.78
C PHE A 37 -7.56 17.77 19.71
N ASN A 38 -6.46 18.52 19.68
CA ASN A 38 -6.16 19.54 18.70
C ASN A 38 -5.49 19.00 17.43
N SER A 39 -5.37 17.68 17.27
CA SER A 39 -4.89 17.07 16.03
C SER A 39 -5.80 17.44 14.86
N VAL A 40 -5.22 17.98 13.79
CA VAL A 40 -5.93 18.29 12.55
C VAL A 40 -6.33 17.04 11.77
N VAL A 41 -5.68 15.90 12.05
CA VAL A 41 -5.92 14.61 11.36
C VAL A 41 -7.04 13.82 12.04
N ASN A 42 -6.94 13.56 13.34
CA ASN A 42 -7.78 12.59 14.02
C ASN A 42 -8.52 13.14 15.27
N ARG A 43 -8.31 14.40 15.64
CA ARG A 43 -9.12 15.12 16.67
C ARG A 43 -9.37 14.31 17.94
N GLY A 44 -8.31 13.69 18.48
CA GLY A 44 -8.38 12.85 19.68
C GLY A 44 -8.88 11.41 19.48
N ASN A 45 -9.34 11.05 18.28
CA ASN A 45 -9.87 9.73 17.98
C ASN A 45 -8.77 8.75 17.53
N LEU A 46 -8.90 7.50 17.96
CA LEU A 46 -8.01 6.39 17.54
C LEU A 46 -8.85 5.14 17.30
N CYS A 47 -8.47 4.37 16.29
CA CYS A 47 -9.01 3.02 16.09
C CYS A 47 -8.31 2.02 17.03
N VAL A 48 -8.81 0.78 17.05
CA VAL A 48 -8.25 -0.31 17.87
C VAL A 48 -6.76 -0.52 17.64
N LYS A 49 -6.30 -0.48 16.39
CA LYS A 49 -4.88 -0.64 16.03
C LYS A 49 -4.01 0.50 16.59
N GLY A 50 -4.39 1.73 16.36
CA GLY A 50 -3.63 2.88 16.84
C GLY A 50 -3.59 3.00 18.36
N ARG A 51 -4.63 2.51 19.05
CA ARG A 51 -4.74 2.56 20.52
C ARG A 51 -4.05 1.40 21.22
N PHE A 52 -4.12 0.19 20.69
CA PHE A 52 -3.73 -1.04 21.38
C PHE A 52 -2.67 -1.86 20.64
N GLY A 53 -2.44 -1.62 19.37
CA GLY A 53 -1.53 -2.43 18.55
C GLY A 53 -0.05 -2.04 18.67
N TYR A 54 0.41 -1.49 19.79
CA TYR A 54 1.80 -1.06 19.98
C TYR A 54 2.68 -2.12 20.68
N ASP A 55 2.07 -3.12 21.29
CA ASP A 55 2.75 -4.08 22.15
C ASP A 55 3.64 -5.10 21.40
N PHE A 56 3.52 -5.18 20.05
CA PHE A 56 4.48 -5.91 19.24
C PHE A 56 5.93 -5.45 19.46
N ILE A 57 6.16 -4.21 19.94
CA ILE A 57 7.48 -3.69 20.30
C ILE A 57 8.16 -4.59 21.33
N TYR A 58 7.36 -5.18 22.23
CA TYR A 58 7.82 -6.01 23.36
C TYR A 58 7.68 -7.50 23.08
N ASN A 59 7.25 -7.88 21.89
CA ASN A 59 7.09 -9.28 21.54
C ASN A 59 8.45 -9.99 21.58
N LYS A 60 8.48 -11.17 22.20
CA LYS A 60 9.70 -11.96 22.39
C LYS A 60 10.29 -12.51 21.09
N ASP A 61 9.49 -12.62 20.03
CA ASP A 61 9.92 -13.12 18.73
C ASP A 61 10.68 -12.05 17.92
N ARG A 62 10.83 -10.82 18.47
CA ARG A 62 11.67 -9.78 17.84
C ARG A 62 13.12 -10.21 17.76
N VAL A 63 13.70 -10.08 16.58
CA VAL A 63 15.14 -10.24 16.39
C VAL A 63 15.83 -8.95 16.81
N THR A 64 16.82 -9.07 17.71
CA THR A 64 17.53 -7.92 18.27
C THR A 64 19.05 -7.99 18.09
N THR A 65 19.54 -9.04 17.44
CA THR A 65 20.96 -9.27 17.12
C THR A 65 21.05 -9.67 15.65
N PRO A 66 22.03 -9.16 14.86
CA PRO A 66 22.22 -9.59 13.49
C PRO A 66 22.43 -11.10 13.37
N LEU A 67 21.85 -11.69 12.32
CA LEU A 67 21.94 -13.14 12.06
C LEU A 67 22.52 -13.39 10.69
N ILE A 68 23.39 -14.40 10.58
CA ILE A 68 23.88 -14.95 9.31
C ILE A 68 23.60 -16.45 9.28
N ARG A 69 23.22 -17.01 8.14
CA ARG A 69 23.14 -18.45 7.98
C ARG A 69 24.50 -19.09 8.13
N LYS A 70 24.56 -20.23 8.86
CA LYS A 70 25.80 -21.00 9.06
C LYS A 70 26.34 -21.60 7.77
N THR A 71 25.48 -21.92 6.85
CA THR A 71 25.82 -22.51 5.54
C THR A 71 25.09 -21.75 4.44
N ALA A 72 25.83 -21.30 3.43
CA ALA A 72 25.25 -20.69 2.24
C ALA A 72 24.29 -21.68 1.56
N GLN A 73 23.11 -21.22 1.21
CA GLN A 73 22.12 -22.02 0.50
C GLN A 73 22.29 -21.85 -1.01
N ALA A 74 22.45 -22.96 -1.71
CA ALA A 74 22.45 -22.92 -3.17
C ALA A 74 21.04 -22.56 -3.69
N PRO A 75 20.96 -21.89 -4.87
CA PRO A 75 19.68 -21.70 -5.55
C PRO A 75 18.93 -23.03 -5.72
N GLY A 76 17.65 -23.05 -5.38
CA GLY A 76 16.81 -24.26 -5.40
C GLY A 76 16.87 -25.13 -4.14
N ALA A 77 17.78 -24.86 -3.20
CA ALA A 77 17.89 -25.59 -1.94
C ALA A 77 17.30 -24.83 -0.73
N ARG A 78 16.82 -23.60 -0.93
CA ARG A 78 16.22 -22.77 0.11
C ARG A 78 14.87 -23.33 0.53
N THR A 79 14.56 -23.25 1.82
CA THR A 79 13.28 -23.72 2.35
C THR A 79 12.62 -22.63 3.21
N GLN A 80 11.31 -22.66 3.24
CA GLN A 80 10.50 -21.77 4.09
C GLN A 80 10.59 -22.12 5.59
N ALA A 81 11.04 -23.34 5.92
CA ALA A 81 11.13 -23.72 7.32
C ALA A 81 12.22 -22.92 8.02
N PHE A 82 11.80 -22.08 8.98
CA PHE A 82 12.74 -21.41 9.87
C PHE A 82 13.27 -22.45 10.88
N ASP A 83 14.56 -22.70 10.79
CA ASP A 83 15.29 -23.53 11.74
C ASP A 83 16.35 -22.65 12.39
N ARG A 84 16.18 -22.35 13.68
CA ARG A 84 17.11 -21.50 14.45
C ARG A 84 18.53 -22.05 14.43
N ASP A 85 18.69 -23.36 14.38
CA ASP A 85 20.01 -24.00 14.37
C ASP A 85 20.79 -23.75 13.08
N GLN A 86 20.14 -23.34 12.01
CA GLN A 86 20.81 -22.94 10.76
C GLN A 86 21.37 -21.51 10.81
N TRP A 87 21.06 -20.75 11.86
CA TRP A 87 21.47 -19.37 12.01
C TRP A 87 22.49 -19.23 13.14
N ARG A 88 23.35 -18.23 13.02
CA ARG A 88 24.22 -17.76 14.10
C ARG A 88 24.06 -16.27 14.32
N GLU A 89 24.11 -15.87 15.56
CA GLU A 89 24.25 -14.47 15.93
C GLU A 89 25.66 -13.97 15.56
N THR A 90 25.72 -12.70 15.18
CA THR A 90 27.00 -12.10 14.75
C THR A 90 27.04 -10.61 15.12
N SER A 91 28.20 -9.98 14.93
CA SER A 91 28.32 -8.53 15.06
C SER A 91 27.75 -7.81 13.85
N TRP A 92 27.44 -6.53 14.02
CA TRP A 92 27.05 -5.67 12.90
C TRP A 92 28.13 -5.59 11.83
N ASP A 93 29.41 -5.49 12.24
CA ASP A 93 30.54 -5.43 11.30
C ASP A 93 30.57 -6.66 10.40
N GLU A 94 30.49 -7.85 10.98
CA GLU A 94 30.51 -9.08 10.22
C GLU A 94 29.27 -9.22 9.30
N ALA A 95 28.07 -8.88 9.81
CA ALA A 95 26.85 -8.97 9.02
C ALA A 95 26.86 -8.04 7.81
N LEU A 96 27.28 -6.79 8.00
CA LEU A 96 27.33 -5.80 6.94
C LEU A 96 28.48 -6.04 5.96
N ASP A 97 29.65 -6.48 6.43
CA ASP A 97 30.78 -6.85 5.56
C ASP A 97 30.43 -8.04 4.67
N HIS A 98 29.83 -9.10 5.25
CA HIS A 98 29.36 -10.25 4.49
C HIS A 98 28.29 -9.84 3.46
N THR A 99 27.32 -9.01 3.86
CA THR A 99 26.29 -8.48 2.96
C THR A 99 26.92 -7.72 1.79
N ALA A 100 27.81 -6.76 2.08
CA ALA A 100 28.47 -5.95 1.06
C ALA A 100 29.33 -6.80 0.12
N GLU A 101 30.08 -7.78 0.65
CA GLU A 101 30.91 -8.68 -0.14
C GLU A 101 30.08 -9.48 -1.14
N ARG A 102 29.02 -10.16 -0.65
CA ARG A 102 28.16 -10.99 -1.50
C ARG A 102 27.44 -10.18 -2.58
N MET A 103 26.90 -9.02 -2.21
CA MET A 103 26.21 -8.15 -3.16
C MET A 103 27.17 -7.61 -4.23
N VAL A 104 28.39 -7.18 -3.85
CA VAL A 104 29.39 -6.69 -4.80
C VAL A 104 29.92 -7.81 -5.71
N GLU A 105 30.10 -9.04 -5.18
CA GLU A 105 30.48 -10.21 -5.98
C GLU A 105 29.45 -10.47 -7.09
N ILE A 106 28.16 -10.53 -6.73
CA ILE A 106 27.07 -10.78 -7.69
C ILE A 106 26.99 -9.62 -8.70
N TYR A 107 27.06 -8.37 -8.23
CA TYR A 107 27.05 -7.19 -9.10
C TYR A 107 28.19 -7.18 -10.12
N ARG A 108 29.42 -7.50 -9.70
CA ARG A 108 30.59 -7.57 -10.61
C ARG A 108 30.46 -8.67 -11.65
N ARG A 109 29.85 -9.79 -11.29
CA ARG A 109 29.67 -10.93 -12.18
C ARG A 109 28.52 -10.73 -13.15
N ASP A 110 27.35 -10.28 -12.65
CA ASP A 110 26.10 -10.32 -13.37
C ASP A 110 25.53 -8.91 -13.71
N GLY A 111 26.08 -7.84 -13.14
CA GLY A 111 25.69 -6.47 -13.44
C GLY A 111 24.45 -5.96 -12.68
N ALA A 112 23.98 -4.77 -13.07
CA ALA A 112 22.89 -4.05 -12.41
C ALA A 112 21.56 -4.79 -12.39
N GLN A 113 21.25 -5.55 -13.45
CA GLN A 113 20.01 -6.32 -13.58
C GLN A 113 19.88 -7.44 -12.55
N ALA A 114 21.01 -7.92 -12.00
CA ALA A 114 21.02 -8.96 -10.97
C ALA A 114 20.66 -8.44 -9.57
N MET A 115 20.66 -7.12 -9.39
CA MET A 115 20.45 -6.46 -8.11
C MET A 115 19.03 -5.90 -8.02
N ALA A 116 18.30 -6.20 -6.94
CA ALA A 116 16.97 -5.67 -6.70
C ALA A 116 16.72 -5.37 -5.22
N VAL A 117 15.77 -4.47 -4.96
CA VAL A 117 15.39 -4.08 -3.61
C VAL A 117 13.88 -3.83 -3.47
N TYR A 118 13.31 -4.32 -2.37
CA TYR A 118 11.99 -3.95 -1.92
C TYR A 118 12.13 -2.92 -0.79
N CYS A 119 11.72 -1.68 -1.08
CA CYS A 119 11.55 -0.61 -0.11
C CYS A 119 10.23 -0.80 0.66
N CYS A 120 10.00 -0.02 1.71
CA CYS A 120 8.88 -0.28 2.62
C CYS A 120 8.04 0.96 2.94
N ALA A 121 6.74 0.83 2.74
CA ALA A 121 5.80 1.86 3.19
C ALA A 121 5.58 1.92 4.73
N LYS A 122 6.25 1.09 5.51
CA LYS A 122 6.33 1.17 6.98
C LYS A 122 7.55 1.94 7.47
N ALA A 123 8.59 1.98 6.65
CA ALA A 123 9.80 2.74 6.91
C ALA A 123 9.56 4.25 6.68
N THR A 124 10.44 5.09 7.19
CA THR A 124 10.34 6.54 7.05
C THR A 124 10.65 7.01 5.62
N ASN A 125 10.36 8.27 5.31
CA ASN A 125 10.76 8.89 4.05
C ASN A 125 12.27 8.78 3.85
N GLU A 126 13.00 9.04 4.92
CA GLU A 126 14.46 9.04 4.95
C GLU A 126 15.04 7.64 4.69
N ASP A 127 14.47 6.61 5.31
CA ASP A 127 14.88 5.21 5.09
C ASP A 127 14.69 4.82 3.62
N ASN A 128 13.52 5.12 3.05
CA ASN A 128 13.22 4.82 1.64
C ASN A 128 14.10 5.61 0.68
N TYR A 129 14.34 6.91 0.96
CA TYR A 129 15.22 7.75 0.15
C TYR A 129 16.64 7.18 0.09
N LEU A 130 17.19 6.76 1.23
CA LEU A 130 18.54 6.21 1.29
C LEU A 130 18.66 4.85 0.60
N LEU A 131 17.68 3.97 0.80
CA LEU A 131 17.74 2.62 0.24
C LEU A 131 17.65 2.62 -1.29
N GLN A 132 16.75 3.42 -1.87
CA GLN A 132 16.69 3.58 -3.33
C GLN A 132 17.95 4.27 -3.88
N LYS A 133 18.51 5.26 -3.16
CA LYS A 133 19.76 5.92 -3.50
C LYS A 133 20.91 4.91 -3.56
N LEU A 134 21.03 4.01 -2.57
CA LEU A 134 22.05 2.97 -2.53
C LEU A 134 22.04 2.12 -3.79
N PHE A 135 20.86 1.58 -4.17
CA PHE A 135 20.78 0.70 -5.34
C PHE A 135 21.04 1.42 -6.65
N ARG A 136 20.57 2.66 -6.79
CA ARG A 136 20.78 3.45 -8.01
C ARG A 136 22.19 3.99 -8.15
N ALA A 137 22.78 4.53 -7.09
CA ALA A 137 24.09 5.15 -7.14
C ALA A 137 25.24 4.13 -7.09
N LEU A 138 25.10 3.02 -6.34
CA LEU A 138 26.20 2.08 -6.16
C LEU A 138 26.10 0.86 -7.09
N PHE A 139 24.92 0.29 -7.28
CA PHE A 139 24.71 -0.84 -8.16
C PHE A 139 24.12 -0.47 -9.53
N LEU A 140 23.85 0.80 -9.77
CA LEU A 140 23.25 1.32 -11.02
C LEU A 140 21.95 0.59 -11.40
N SER A 141 21.22 0.07 -10.40
CA SER A 141 20.00 -0.69 -10.59
C SER A 141 18.76 0.15 -10.33
N ASN A 142 17.81 0.13 -11.28
CA ASN A 142 16.48 0.69 -11.12
C ASN A 142 15.44 -0.36 -10.69
N ASN A 143 15.85 -1.59 -10.38
CA ASN A 143 14.97 -2.62 -9.80
C ASN A 143 14.68 -2.28 -8.32
N VAL A 144 13.99 -1.18 -8.14
CA VAL A 144 13.64 -0.58 -6.85
C VAL A 144 12.13 -0.34 -6.85
N ASP A 145 11.40 -1.04 -6.01
CA ASP A 145 9.95 -0.84 -5.91
C ASP A 145 9.49 -1.09 -4.46
N HIS A 146 8.22 -0.87 -4.17
CA HIS A 146 7.63 -1.08 -2.84
C HIS A 146 6.15 -1.43 -2.95
N CYS A 147 5.50 -1.65 -1.81
CA CYS A 147 4.12 -2.15 -1.74
C CYS A 147 3.07 -1.29 -2.49
N THR A 148 3.39 -0.07 -2.95
CA THR A 148 2.45 0.70 -3.78
C THR A 148 2.09 -0.05 -5.06
N ARG A 149 3.02 -0.88 -5.55
CA ARG A 149 2.82 -1.74 -6.72
C ARG A 149 1.65 -2.68 -6.55
N LEU A 150 1.52 -3.29 -5.39
CA LEU A 150 0.47 -4.23 -5.04
C LEU A 150 -0.81 -3.54 -4.50
N CYS A 151 -0.76 -2.21 -4.30
CA CYS A 151 -1.77 -1.47 -3.55
C CYS A 151 -2.52 -0.44 -4.43
N HIS A 152 -1.84 0.59 -4.90
CA HIS A 152 -2.46 1.73 -5.58
C HIS A 152 -1.79 2.11 -6.90
N ALA A 153 -0.99 1.23 -7.49
CA ALA A 153 -0.29 1.54 -8.74
C ALA A 153 -1.25 1.94 -9.88
N GLY A 154 -2.40 1.27 -10.02
CA GLY A 154 -3.44 1.65 -10.98
C GLY A 154 -3.96 3.07 -10.75
N SER A 155 -4.21 3.44 -9.47
CA SER A 155 -4.63 4.82 -9.12
C SER A 155 -3.54 5.85 -9.43
N VAL A 156 -2.27 5.52 -9.15
CA VAL A 156 -1.10 6.39 -9.42
C VAL A 156 -1.01 6.68 -10.92
N VAL A 157 -1.05 5.64 -11.74
CA VAL A 157 -0.94 5.75 -13.21
C VAL A 157 -2.13 6.54 -13.80
N ALA A 158 -3.36 6.19 -13.41
CA ALA A 158 -4.56 6.87 -13.90
C ALA A 158 -4.55 8.38 -13.56
N LEU A 159 -4.21 8.74 -12.31
CA LEU A 159 -4.12 10.13 -11.88
C LEU A 159 -3.01 10.88 -12.60
N GLN A 160 -1.83 10.28 -12.81
CA GLN A 160 -0.76 10.91 -13.58
C GLN A 160 -1.18 11.16 -15.03
N MET A 161 -1.83 10.18 -15.68
CA MET A 161 -2.31 10.30 -17.06
C MET A 161 -3.39 11.39 -17.20
N ALA A 162 -4.34 11.44 -16.27
CA ALA A 162 -5.50 12.33 -16.39
C ALA A 162 -5.24 13.74 -15.83
N VAL A 163 -4.53 13.89 -14.71
CA VAL A 163 -4.37 15.18 -14.02
C VAL A 163 -2.92 15.58 -13.70
N GLY A 164 -1.96 14.70 -13.98
CA GLY A 164 -0.52 14.98 -13.81
C GLY A 164 -0.04 14.91 -12.35
N SER A 165 -0.77 14.25 -11.45
CA SER A 165 -0.39 14.01 -10.06
C SER A 165 -0.90 12.65 -9.62
N SER A 166 -0.23 12.01 -8.69
CA SER A 166 -0.57 10.65 -8.23
C SER A 166 -1.15 10.61 -6.81
N ALA A 167 -1.38 11.77 -6.19
CA ALA A 167 -1.76 11.87 -4.80
C ALA A 167 -3.25 12.21 -4.60
N MET A 168 -3.75 11.95 -3.40
CA MET A 168 -5.06 12.43 -2.93
C MET A 168 -5.16 13.95 -3.09
N SER A 169 -6.21 14.45 -3.74
CA SER A 169 -6.30 15.87 -4.09
C SER A 169 -6.64 16.77 -2.90
N ASN A 170 -7.37 16.26 -1.90
CA ASN A 170 -7.87 17.02 -0.78
C ASN A 170 -7.32 16.55 0.57
N THR A 171 -7.63 17.22 1.65
CA THR A 171 -7.23 16.82 3.00
C THR A 171 -8.33 16.05 3.73
N ALA A 172 -7.94 15.11 4.58
CA ALA A 172 -8.87 14.41 5.45
C ALA A 172 -9.63 15.38 6.40
N ALA A 173 -9.07 16.52 6.72
CA ALA A 173 -9.71 17.54 7.54
C ALA A 173 -10.95 18.19 6.87
N GLU A 174 -11.09 18.06 5.54
CA GLU A 174 -12.18 18.64 4.75
C GLU A 174 -13.37 17.72 4.54
N VAL A 175 -13.29 16.47 4.93
CA VAL A 175 -14.36 15.46 4.76
C VAL A 175 -15.72 16.01 5.18
N ILE A 176 -15.76 16.72 6.30
CA ILE A 176 -17.01 17.29 6.84
C ILE A 176 -17.68 18.39 5.96
N HIS A 177 -16.99 18.90 4.93
CA HIS A 177 -17.49 19.93 4.03
C HIS A 177 -18.04 19.39 2.69
N SER A 178 -18.07 18.09 2.52
CA SER A 178 -18.70 17.45 1.36
C SER A 178 -20.19 17.28 1.59
N ASP A 179 -20.98 17.54 0.55
CA ASP A 179 -22.43 17.33 0.56
C ASP A 179 -22.78 15.92 0.11
N VAL A 180 -21.95 15.34 -0.76
CA VAL A 180 -22.08 13.95 -1.25
C VAL A 180 -20.72 13.26 -1.23
N PHE A 181 -20.70 12.03 -0.72
CA PHE A 181 -19.57 11.11 -0.81
C PHE A 181 -19.91 9.96 -1.76
N LEU A 182 -19.07 9.72 -2.76
CA LEU A 182 -19.04 8.46 -3.49
C LEU A 182 -17.87 7.63 -2.93
N VAL A 183 -18.19 6.57 -2.18
CA VAL A 183 -17.20 5.67 -1.57
C VAL A 183 -17.27 4.32 -2.28
N THR A 184 -16.18 3.92 -2.92
CA THR A 184 -16.13 2.71 -3.73
C THR A 184 -14.91 1.85 -3.47
N GLY A 185 -15.05 0.53 -3.56
CA GLY A 185 -13.97 -0.44 -3.34
C GLY A 185 -13.26 -0.25 -1.98
N SER A 186 -14.02 0.20 -0.95
CA SER A 186 -13.46 0.65 0.32
C SER A 186 -14.32 0.27 1.52
N ASN A 187 -13.88 -0.69 2.30
CA ASN A 187 -14.42 -0.88 3.65
C ASN A 187 -13.79 0.17 4.59
N THR A 188 -14.17 1.43 4.42
CA THR A 188 -13.53 2.58 5.08
C THR A 188 -13.59 2.50 6.61
N ALA A 189 -14.67 1.94 7.17
CA ALA A 189 -14.85 1.79 8.62
C ALA A 189 -13.79 0.86 9.24
N GLU A 190 -13.33 -0.16 8.53
CA GLU A 190 -12.31 -1.10 9.02
C GLU A 190 -10.89 -0.70 8.58
N THR A 191 -10.74 -0.10 7.39
CA THR A 191 -9.44 0.18 6.80
C THR A 191 -8.89 1.58 7.09
N HIS A 192 -9.78 2.60 7.21
CA HIS A 192 -9.46 3.99 7.50
C HIS A 192 -10.46 4.57 8.51
N PRO A 193 -10.57 3.99 9.74
CA PRO A 193 -11.68 4.23 10.65
C PRO A 193 -11.91 5.71 10.99
N ILE A 194 -10.86 6.52 11.05
CA ILE A 194 -10.98 7.93 11.43
C ILE A 194 -11.58 8.77 10.29
N ILE A 195 -11.30 8.44 9.04
CA ILE A 195 -11.98 9.07 7.89
C ILE A 195 -13.45 8.66 7.87
N ALA A 196 -13.75 7.38 8.12
CA ALA A 196 -15.12 6.89 8.24
C ALA A 196 -15.89 7.61 9.36
N LEU A 197 -15.28 7.84 10.52
CA LEU A 197 -15.91 8.63 11.60
C LEU A 197 -16.27 10.06 11.16
N GLN A 198 -15.41 10.72 10.37
CA GLN A 198 -15.70 12.05 9.85
C GLN A 198 -16.83 12.03 8.82
N MET A 199 -16.88 11.01 7.92
CA MET A 199 -17.99 10.81 6.98
C MET A 199 -19.30 10.58 7.72
N LYS A 200 -19.33 9.71 8.73
CA LYS A 200 -20.51 9.49 9.58
C LYS A 200 -20.99 10.75 10.29
N ALA A 201 -20.03 11.53 10.80
CA ALA A 201 -20.36 12.83 11.42
C ALA A 201 -20.96 13.82 10.40
N ALA A 202 -20.44 13.85 9.17
CA ALA A 202 -20.99 14.66 8.09
C ALA A 202 -22.43 14.24 7.73
N VAL A 203 -22.68 12.94 7.64
CA VAL A 203 -24.05 12.41 7.39
C VAL A 203 -24.98 12.75 8.54
N ALA A 204 -24.58 12.46 9.78
CA ALA A 204 -25.45 12.61 10.95
C ALA A 204 -25.71 14.08 11.33
N SER A 205 -24.72 14.98 11.15
CA SER A 205 -24.79 16.34 11.69
C SER A 205 -24.87 17.45 10.64
N HIS A 206 -24.53 17.15 9.37
CA HIS A 206 -24.51 18.12 8.29
C HIS A 206 -25.41 17.74 7.10
N GLY A 207 -26.12 16.60 7.18
CA GLY A 207 -27.04 16.15 6.13
C GLY A 207 -26.35 15.70 4.84
N ALA A 208 -25.06 15.39 4.89
CA ALA A 208 -24.35 14.85 3.74
C ALA A 208 -24.94 13.49 3.33
N LYS A 209 -24.92 13.19 2.04
CA LYS A 209 -25.38 11.91 1.50
C LYS A 209 -24.19 11.01 1.16
N LEU A 210 -24.32 9.74 1.44
CA LEU A 210 -23.30 8.73 1.16
C LEU A 210 -23.81 7.75 0.10
N ILE A 211 -23.06 7.60 -0.99
CA ILE A 211 -23.23 6.54 -1.99
C ILE A 211 -22.11 5.53 -1.73
N VAL A 212 -22.46 4.27 -1.48
CA VAL A 212 -21.50 3.18 -1.31
C VAL A 212 -21.61 2.24 -2.51
N VAL A 213 -20.46 1.98 -3.16
CA VAL A 213 -20.32 1.02 -4.24
C VAL A 213 -19.33 -0.06 -3.76
N ASP A 214 -19.83 -1.24 -3.44
CA ASP A 214 -19.02 -2.34 -2.88
C ASP A 214 -19.82 -3.65 -3.00
N PRO A 215 -19.21 -4.75 -3.46
CA PRO A 215 -19.86 -6.07 -3.54
C PRO A 215 -20.26 -6.63 -2.17
N ARG A 216 -19.65 -6.10 -1.12
CA ARG A 216 -19.95 -6.49 0.26
C ARG A 216 -20.76 -5.42 0.98
N ARG A 217 -21.71 -5.86 1.80
CA ARG A 217 -22.41 -4.97 2.72
C ARG A 217 -21.50 -4.55 3.87
N VAL A 218 -20.57 -3.64 3.55
CA VAL A 218 -19.63 -3.05 4.52
C VAL A 218 -20.38 -2.13 5.50
N GLU A 219 -19.77 -1.85 6.66
CA GLU A 219 -20.41 -1.08 7.72
C GLU A 219 -20.91 0.30 7.27
N MET A 220 -20.22 0.93 6.31
CA MET A 220 -20.62 2.23 5.76
C MET A 220 -21.97 2.18 5.01
N VAL A 221 -22.44 1.02 4.56
CA VAL A 221 -23.79 0.85 3.96
C VAL A 221 -24.89 1.24 4.92
N ASN A 222 -24.73 1.05 6.23
CA ASN A 222 -25.70 1.45 7.23
C ASN A 222 -25.92 2.97 7.34
N TRP A 223 -25.02 3.75 6.73
CA TRP A 223 -25.03 5.22 6.69
C TRP A 223 -25.34 5.74 5.28
N ALA A 224 -25.44 4.84 4.30
CA ALA A 224 -25.58 5.19 2.90
C ALA A 224 -27.03 5.61 2.57
N ALA A 225 -27.14 6.63 1.73
CA ALA A 225 -28.40 6.94 1.03
C ALA A 225 -28.64 5.94 -0.10
N LEU A 226 -27.56 5.49 -0.75
CA LEU A 226 -27.61 4.48 -1.82
C LEU A 226 -26.48 3.46 -1.63
N TRP A 227 -26.80 2.17 -1.84
CA TRP A 227 -25.82 1.09 -1.94
C TRP A 227 -25.98 0.40 -3.30
N LEU A 228 -24.87 0.34 -4.04
CA LEU A 228 -24.76 -0.29 -5.34
C LEU A 228 -23.88 -1.54 -5.19
N PRO A 229 -24.47 -2.74 -5.03
CA PRO A 229 -23.73 -3.99 -4.84
C PRO A 229 -23.27 -4.58 -6.18
N GLU A 230 -22.23 -4.02 -6.77
CA GLU A 230 -21.68 -4.47 -8.05
C GLU A 230 -20.96 -5.83 -7.94
N LYS A 231 -20.91 -6.58 -9.03
CA LYS A 231 -20.03 -7.74 -9.14
C LYS A 231 -18.58 -7.27 -9.23
N PRO A 232 -17.63 -7.92 -8.53
CA PRO A 232 -16.20 -7.58 -8.65
C PRO A 232 -15.72 -7.57 -10.11
N GLY A 233 -14.96 -6.52 -10.48
CA GLY A 233 -14.41 -6.34 -11.83
C GLY A 233 -15.38 -5.72 -12.83
N THR A 234 -16.46 -5.08 -12.36
CA THR A 234 -17.44 -4.41 -13.23
C THR A 234 -17.52 -2.89 -13.02
N ASP A 235 -16.46 -2.31 -12.49
CA ASP A 235 -16.35 -0.89 -12.15
C ASP A 235 -16.46 0.02 -13.40
N VAL A 236 -15.74 -0.31 -14.48
CA VAL A 236 -15.75 0.49 -15.72
C VAL A 236 -17.17 0.63 -16.29
N PRO A 237 -17.97 -0.43 -16.52
CA PRO A 237 -19.35 -0.27 -17.00
C PRO A 237 -20.22 0.52 -16.03
N LEU A 238 -20.08 0.32 -14.73
CA LEU A 238 -20.88 1.02 -13.72
C LEU A 238 -20.63 2.53 -13.71
N PHE A 239 -19.36 2.96 -13.57
CA PHE A 239 -19.03 4.38 -13.52
C PHE A 239 -19.13 5.06 -14.88
N SER A 240 -18.90 4.34 -15.99
CA SER A 240 -19.15 4.85 -17.34
C SER A 240 -20.65 5.05 -17.60
N ALA A 241 -21.52 4.21 -17.03
CA ALA A 241 -22.96 4.44 -17.12
C ALA A 241 -23.40 5.67 -16.29
N MET A 242 -22.78 5.92 -15.13
CA MET A 242 -23.00 7.17 -14.41
C MET A 242 -22.54 8.38 -15.27
N ALA A 243 -21.39 8.29 -15.94
CA ALA A 243 -20.91 9.33 -16.86
C ALA A 243 -21.87 9.53 -18.06
N HIS A 244 -22.39 8.43 -18.63
CA HIS A 244 -23.41 8.49 -19.69
C HIS A 244 -24.65 9.28 -19.24
N VAL A 245 -25.20 8.99 -18.05
CA VAL A 245 -26.36 9.72 -17.50
C VAL A 245 -26.03 11.20 -17.32
N ILE A 246 -24.88 11.52 -16.75
CA ILE A 246 -24.43 12.92 -16.56
C ILE A 246 -24.34 13.66 -17.88
N ILE A 247 -23.82 13.02 -18.92
CA ILE A 247 -23.70 13.60 -20.27
C ILE A 247 -25.08 13.75 -20.91
N LYS A 248 -25.89 12.70 -20.90
CA LYS A 248 -27.20 12.64 -21.54
C LYS A 248 -28.18 13.68 -20.95
N GLU A 249 -28.14 13.85 -19.65
CA GLU A 249 -28.98 14.80 -18.92
C GLU A 249 -28.37 16.20 -18.79
N ARG A 250 -27.17 16.42 -19.37
CA ARG A 250 -26.42 17.69 -19.31
C ARG A 250 -26.15 18.17 -17.88
N LEU A 251 -25.84 17.24 -16.98
CA LEU A 251 -25.52 17.55 -15.57
C LEU A 251 -24.03 17.87 -15.37
N TYR A 252 -23.23 17.91 -16.45
CA TYR A 252 -21.82 18.24 -16.41
C TYR A 252 -21.57 19.75 -16.34
N ASN A 253 -20.39 20.16 -15.90
CA ASN A 253 -19.96 21.56 -15.81
C ASN A 253 -19.26 21.99 -17.11
N GLN A 254 -20.02 22.58 -18.08
CA GLN A 254 -19.50 22.99 -19.37
C GLN A 254 -18.34 23.97 -19.26
N ASP A 255 -18.46 25.00 -18.40
CA ASP A 255 -17.43 26.01 -18.21
C ASP A 255 -16.09 25.42 -17.69
N PHE A 256 -16.18 24.43 -16.79
CA PHE A 256 -14.99 23.72 -16.30
C PHE A 256 -14.37 22.85 -17.41
N ILE A 257 -15.19 22.15 -18.19
CA ILE A 257 -14.75 21.31 -19.30
C ILE A 257 -13.99 22.17 -20.33
N ASP A 258 -14.58 23.25 -20.78
CA ASP A 258 -14.01 24.14 -21.82
C ASP A 258 -12.68 24.75 -21.39
N ARG A 259 -12.60 25.20 -20.15
CA ARG A 259 -11.41 25.90 -19.67
C ARG A 259 -10.32 24.99 -19.15
N ARG A 260 -10.66 23.84 -18.57
CA ARG A 260 -9.73 23.06 -17.76
C ARG A 260 -9.47 21.65 -18.28
N THR A 261 -10.19 21.18 -19.30
CA THR A 261 -10.04 19.81 -19.79
C THR A 261 -9.74 19.73 -21.28
N GLU A 262 -9.41 18.53 -21.72
CA GLU A 262 -9.22 18.14 -23.13
C GLU A 262 -9.76 16.73 -23.38
N GLY A 263 -10.14 16.42 -24.64
CA GLY A 263 -10.60 15.08 -25.05
C GLY A 263 -12.07 14.80 -24.74
N PHE A 264 -12.88 15.81 -24.38
CA PHE A 264 -14.28 15.61 -23.98
C PHE A 264 -15.16 15.06 -25.10
N GLU A 265 -15.01 15.53 -26.34
CA GLU A 265 -15.88 15.11 -27.47
C GLU A 265 -15.71 13.60 -27.77
N GLU A 266 -14.46 13.14 -27.88
CA GLU A 266 -14.14 11.73 -28.11
C GLU A 266 -14.63 10.85 -26.95
N PHE A 267 -14.37 11.30 -25.72
CA PHE A 267 -14.85 10.63 -24.51
C PHE A 267 -16.37 10.56 -24.48
N SER A 268 -17.08 11.67 -24.73
CA SER A 268 -18.55 11.70 -24.73
C SER A 268 -19.14 10.71 -25.71
N SER A 269 -18.57 10.64 -26.92
CA SER A 269 -18.99 9.65 -27.93
C SER A 269 -18.74 8.21 -27.47
N SER A 270 -17.62 7.94 -26.82
CA SER A 270 -17.30 6.60 -26.29
C SER A 270 -18.25 6.16 -25.17
N MET A 271 -18.89 7.09 -24.46
CA MET A 271 -19.84 6.81 -23.38
C MET A 271 -21.23 6.39 -23.88
N GLU A 272 -21.56 6.56 -25.17
CA GLU A 272 -22.91 6.25 -25.70
C GLU A 272 -23.32 4.78 -25.50
N LYS A 273 -22.38 3.85 -25.55
CA LYS A 273 -22.62 2.41 -25.34
C LYS A 273 -22.85 2.03 -23.88
N PHE A 274 -22.37 2.81 -22.92
CA PHE A 274 -22.47 2.52 -21.50
C PHE A 274 -23.81 3.00 -20.92
N THR A 275 -24.93 2.50 -21.45
CA THR A 275 -26.24 2.84 -20.89
C THR A 275 -26.44 2.20 -19.51
N PRO A 276 -27.37 2.72 -18.67
CA PRO A 276 -27.72 2.07 -17.40
C PRO A 276 -28.15 0.61 -17.55
N GLU A 277 -28.86 0.26 -18.66
CA GLU A 277 -29.27 -1.10 -18.98
C GLU A 277 -28.07 -2.02 -19.29
N TYR A 278 -27.08 -1.50 -20.04
CA TYR A 278 -25.84 -2.21 -20.30
C TYR A 278 -25.08 -2.49 -19.00
N ALA A 279 -24.94 -1.47 -18.15
CA ALA A 279 -24.26 -1.62 -16.87
C ALA A 279 -24.99 -2.58 -15.91
N GLU A 280 -26.33 -2.54 -15.86
CA GLU A 280 -27.14 -3.48 -15.05
C GLU A 280 -26.90 -4.92 -15.49
N ALA A 281 -26.90 -5.19 -16.80
CA ALA A 281 -26.70 -6.54 -17.32
C ALA A 281 -25.33 -7.13 -16.93
N ILE A 282 -24.29 -6.30 -16.84
CA ILE A 282 -22.93 -6.72 -16.50
C ILE A 282 -22.72 -6.73 -14.98
N SER A 283 -22.97 -5.61 -14.31
CA SER A 283 -22.65 -5.41 -12.88
C SER A 283 -23.66 -6.05 -11.93
N GLY A 284 -24.90 -6.27 -12.41
CA GLY A 284 -26.02 -6.71 -11.56
C GLY A 284 -26.62 -5.60 -10.71
N VAL A 285 -26.18 -4.36 -10.83
CA VAL A 285 -26.74 -3.21 -10.12
C VAL A 285 -27.97 -2.70 -10.88
N ASP A 286 -29.09 -2.51 -10.18
CA ASP A 286 -30.33 -1.95 -10.77
C ASP A 286 -30.06 -0.61 -11.46
N ARG A 287 -30.48 -0.49 -12.73
CA ARG A 287 -30.30 0.71 -13.55
C ARG A 287 -30.81 2.00 -12.91
N ASN A 288 -31.91 1.92 -12.14
CA ASN A 288 -32.46 3.08 -11.47
C ASN A 288 -31.55 3.59 -10.35
N LEU A 289 -30.87 2.67 -9.62
CA LEU A 289 -29.86 3.06 -8.65
C LEU A 289 -28.66 3.73 -9.29
N ILE A 290 -28.22 3.26 -10.48
CA ILE A 290 -27.15 3.88 -11.25
C ILE A 290 -27.53 5.31 -11.65
N VAL A 291 -28.74 5.51 -12.19
CA VAL A 291 -29.25 6.83 -12.57
C VAL A 291 -29.36 7.76 -11.36
N GLU A 292 -29.91 7.26 -10.25
CA GLU A 292 -30.03 8.04 -9.01
C GLU A 292 -28.67 8.44 -8.45
N ALA A 293 -27.69 7.53 -8.42
CA ALA A 293 -26.33 7.81 -7.97
C ALA A 293 -25.65 8.85 -8.86
N ALA A 294 -25.78 8.76 -10.19
CA ALA A 294 -25.25 9.72 -11.13
C ALA A 294 -25.82 11.13 -10.89
N ARG A 295 -27.13 11.23 -10.77
CA ARG A 295 -27.82 12.51 -10.48
C ARG A 295 -27.41 13.09 -9.11
N MET A 296 -27.42 12.24 -8.07
CA MET A 296 -27.05 12.68 -6.71
C MET A 296 -25.61 13.21 -6.67
N TYR A 297 -24.67 12.54 -7.33
CA TYR A 297 -23.28 12.97 -7.41
C TYR A 297 -23.13 14.26 -8.21
N ALA A 298 -23.71 14.33 -9.40
CA ALA A 298 -23.49 15.44 -10.32
C ALA A 298 -24.15 16.75 -9.89
N THR A 299 -25.32 16.68 -9.23
CA THR A 299 -26.06 17.87 -8.80
C THR A 299 -25.65 18.41 -7.43
N ALA A 300 -24.75 17.72 -6.74
CA ALA A 300 -24.22 18.18 -5.46
C ALA A 300 -23.43 19.48 -5.62
N LYS A 301 -23.49 20.35 -4.61
CA LYS A 301 -22.63 21.54 -4.57
C LYS A 301 -21.16 21.15 -4.41
N ASN A 302 -20.86 20.23 -3.49
CA ASN A 302 -19.53 19.65 -3.29
C ASN A 302 -19.65 18.14 -3.17
N ALA A 303 -19.13 17.40 -4.15
CA ALA A 303 -19.03 15.95 -4.08
C ALA A 303 -17.58 15.49 -4.07
N ALA A 304 -17.28 14.47 -3.30
CA ALA A 304 -15.95 13.89 -3.19
C ALA A 304 -15.99 12.38 -3.45
N ILE A 305 -15.04 11.89 -4.22
CA ILE A 305 -14.86 10.47 -4.48
C ILE A 305 -13.76 9.93 -3.58
N TYR A 306 -14.05 8.83 -2.86
CA TYR A 306 -13.10 8.11 -2.03
C TYR A 306 -13.06 6.66 -2.47
N TRP A 307 -11.86 6.13 -2.73
CA TRP A 307 -11.70 4.73 -3.07
C TRP A 307 -10.49 4.10 -2.38
N ALA A 308 -10.52 2.80 -2.23
CA ALA A 308 -9.41 2.02 -1.71
C ALA A 308 -9.05 0.88 -2.69
N LEU A 309 -8.54 -0.22 -2.19
CA LEU A 309 -7.93 -1.30 -2.95
C LEU A 309 -8.89 -2.03 -3.90
N GLY A 310 -10.19 -1.99 -3.65
CA GLY A 310 -11.20 -2.60 -4.54
C GLY A 310 -11.24 -2.02 -5.94
N ILE A 311 -10.68 -0.82 -6.17
CA ILE A 311 -10.63 -0.18 -7.49
C ILE A 311 -9.34 -0.55 -8.25
N PRO A 312 -8.12 -0.33 -7.70
CA PRO A 312 -6.91 -0.56 -8.47
C PRO A 312 -6.42 -2.00 -8.51
N GLU A 313 -6.80 -2.88 -7.56
CA GLU A 313 -6.29 -4.26 -7.48
C GLU A 313 -7.01 -5.21 -8.44
N HIS A 314 -7.10 -4.81 -9.69
CA HIS A 314 -7.65 -5.56 -10.82
C HIS A 314 -6.69 -5.56 -12.02
N SER A 315 -6.84 -6.53 -12.90
CA SER A 315 -6.09 -6.61 -14.16
C SER A 315 -6.32 -5.41 -15.10
N HIS A 316 -7.35 -4.61 -14.83
CA HIS A 316 -7.65 -3.32 -15.46
C HIS A 316 -7.90 -2.22 -14.42
N GLY A 317 -7.15 -2.25 -13.31
CA GLY A 317 -7.32 -1.33 -12.20
C GLY A 317 -7.00 0.13 -12.55
N THR A 318 -6.18 0.37 -13.57
CA THR A 318 -5.92 1.70 -14.11
C THR A 318 -7.20 2.28 -14.75
N ASP A 319 -7.93 1.50 -15.51
CA ASP A 319 -9.18 1.93 -16.15
C ASP A 319 -10.32 2.12 -15.13
N ASN A 320 -10.38 1.26 -14.12
CA ASN A 320 -11.30 1.44 -12.98
C ASN A 320 -11.08 2.80 -12.30
N ALA A 321 -9.84 3.13 -11.97
CA ALA A 321 -9.52 4.44 -11.37
C ALA A 321 -9.78 5.60 -12.34
N MET A 322 -9.50 5.42 -13.63
CA MET A 322 -9.77 6.43 -14.68
C MET A 322 -11.25 6.76 -14.79
N SER A 323 -12.15 5.78 -14.70
CA SER A 323 -13.60 6.00 -14.75
C SER A 323 -14.08 6.91 -13.61
N LEU A 324 -13.51 6.80 -12.41
CA LEU A 324 -13.81 7.71 -11.30
C LEU A 324 -13.29 9.12 -11.53
N ILE A 325 -12.10 9.25 -12.14
CA ILE A 325 -11.51 10.56 -12.47
C ILE A 325 -12.41 11.29 -13.49
N HIS A 326 -12.96 10.57 -14.46
CA HIS A 326 -13.88 11.13 -15.44
C HIS A 326 -15.13 11.76 -14.79
N LEU A 327 -15.72 11.13 -13.76
CA LEU A 327 -16.86 11.71 -13.04
C LEU A 327 -16.51 13.07 -12.41
N ALA A 328 -15.33 13.18 -11.82
CA ALA A 328 -14.87 14.44 -11.22
C ALA A 328 -14.54 15.51 -12.27
N LEU A 329 -13.96 15.13 -13.41
CA LEU A 329 -13.68 16.05 -14.51
C LEU A 329 -14.96 16.53 -15.21
N LEU A 330 -15.97 15.67 -15.38
CA LEU A 330 -17.27 16.04 -15.96
C LEU A 330 -17.97 17.12 -15.10
N THR A 331 -17.97 16.94 -13.80
CA THR A 331 -18.75 17.77 -12.87
C THR A 331 -17.96 18.95 -12.31
N GLY A 332 -16.64 18.98 -12.49
CA GLY A 332 -15.76 19.96 -11.85
C GLY A 332 -15.67 19.80 -10.33
N HIS A 333 -15.95 18.62 -9.78
CA HIS A 333 -15.80 18.30 -8.36
C HIS A 333 -14.34 18.03 -8.00
N ILE A 334 -13.45 18.96 -8.34
CA ILE A 334 -12.01 18.88 -8.13
C ILE A 334 -11.41 20.28 -7.97
N GLY A 335 -10.33 20.42 -7.22
CA GLY A 335 -9.60 21.67 -7.05
C GLY A 335 -10.27 22.67 -6.08
N ARG A 336 -11.15 22.21 -5.21
CA ARG A 336 -11.83 23.05 -4.22
C ARG A 336 -12.16 22.27 -2.94
N LYS A 337 -12.43 23.01 -1.88
CA LYS A 337 -12.76 22.47 -0.56
C LYS A 337 -13.99 21.57 -0.60
N GLY A 338 -13.92 20.43 0.08
CA GLY A 338 -15.02 19.47 0.21
C GLY A 338 -15.37 18.70 -1.06
N SER A 339 -14.48 18.69 -2.04
CA SER A 339 -14.61 17.87 -3.27
C SER A 339 -13.36 17.02 -3.50
N GLY A 340 -13.18 16.50 -4.69
CA GLY A 340 -11.91 15.93 -5.13
C GLY A 340 -11.85 14.42 -5.28
N LEU A 341 -10.67 13.98 -5.70
CA LEU A 341 -10.27 12.62 -5.96
C LEU A 341 -9.40 12.12 -4.80
N ASN A 342 -9.90 11.17 -4.04
CA ASN A 342 -9.31 10.83 -2.75
C ASN A 342 -9.00 9.32 -2.65
N PRO A 343 -7.91 8.82 -3.29
CA PRO A 343 -7.41 7.47 -3.07
C PRO A 343 -6.93 7.31 -1.62
N LEU A 344 -7.54 6.38 -0.90
CA LEU A 344 -7.22 6.10 0.50
C LEU A 344 -6.03 5.14 0.57
N ARG A 345 -4.82 5.70 0.70
CA ARG A 345 -3.58 4.92 0.80
C ARG A 345 -3.64 3.94 1.97
N GLY A 346 -3.27 2.71 1.71
CA GLY A 346 -3.32 1.63 2.70
C GLY A 346 -2.37 1.87 3.87
N GLN A 347 -1.08 1.87 3.62
CA GLN A 347 -0.05 1.96 4.66
C GLN A 347 0.26 3.41 5.05
N ASN A 348 0.84 3.57 6.24
CA ASN A 348 1.11 4.87 6.88
C ASN A 348 2.02 5.79 6.07
N ASN A 349 2.98 5.25 5.32
CA ASN A 349 3.97 6.01 4.55
C ASN A 349 4.04 5.60 3.08
N VAL A 350 3.00 4.99 2.51
CA VAL A 350 3.02 4.57 1.11
C VAL A 350 3.14 5.76 0.14
N GLN A 351 2.57 6.92 0.51
CA GLN A 351 2.76 8.15 -0.25
C GLN A 351 4.21 8.61 -0.17
N GLY A 352 4.79 8.64 1.04
CA GLY A 352 6.15 9.09 1.24
C GLY A 352 7.22 8.17 0.64
N ALA A 353 7.01 6.86 0.65
CA ALA A 353 7.91 5.93 -0.03
C ALA A 353 7.94 6.19 -1.55
N SER A 354 6.77 6.44 -2.17
CA SER A 354 6.69 6.84 -3.58
C SER A 354 7.36 8.20 -3.83
N ASP A 355 7.09 9.21 -2.98
CA ASP A 355 7.69 10.55 -3.08
C ASP A 355 9.22 10.50 -2.94
N SER A 356 9.73 9.55 -2.14
CA SER A 356 11.16 9.32 -1.90
C SER A 356 11.85 8.54 -3.03
N GLY A 357 11.13 8.15 -4.10
CA GLY A 357 11.70 7.48 -5.26
C GLY A 357 11.82 5.97 -5.16
N ALA A 358 11.12 5.32 -4.22
CA ALA A 358 11.04 3.86 -4.13
C ALA A 358 10.13 3.28 -5.23
N MET A 359 10.40 3.62 -6.49
CA MET A 359 9.62 3.23 -7.68
C MET A 359 10.56 2.96 -8.86
N PRO A 360 10.34 1.90 -9.67
CA PRO A 360 11.32 1.47 -10.68
C PRO A 360 11.51 2.45 -11.85
N TRP A 361 10.53 3.31 -12.08
CA TRP A 361 10.51 4.21 -13.24
C TRP A 361 10.78 5.67 -12.88
N HIS A 362 10.93 5.97 -11.57
CA HIS A 362 11.05 7.33 -11.09
C HIS A 362 12.13 7.48 -10.03
N TYR A 363 12.90 8.53 -10.13
CA TYR A 363 13.65 9.13 -9.04
C TYR A 363 12.70 9.79 -8.03
N PRO A 364 13.20 10.25 -6.86
CA PRO A 364 12.41 11.03 -5.91
C PRO A 364 11.62 12.17 -6.57
N GLY A 365 10.38 12.40 -6.13
CA GLY A 365 9.49 13.42 -6.69
C GLY A 365 8.91 13.05 -8.07
N TYR A 366 8.74 11.76 -8.36
CA TYR A 366 8.17 11.24 -9.63
C TYR A 366 8.91 11.69 -10.90
N GLN A 367 10.19 12.06 -10.79
CA GLN A 367 11.04 12.43 -11.90
C GLN A 367 11.47 11.15 -12.65
N ARG A 368 11.25 11.10 -13.96
CA ARG A 368 11.49 9.89 -14.76
C ARG A 368 12.96 9.51 -14.79
N VAL A 369 13.27 8.20 -14.67
CA VAL A 369 14.67 7.70 -14.75
C VAL A 369 15.24 7.79 -16.16
N ASP A 370 14.39 7.75 -17.19
CA ASP A 370 14.77 7.89 -18.61
C ASP A 370 14.88 9.36 -19.09
N ASP A 371 14.57 10.34 -18.22
CA ASP A 371 14.79 11.76 -18.48
C ASP A 371 16.25 12.15 -18.17
N GLU A 372 16.95 12.67 -19.15
CA GLU A 372 18.36 13.05 -19.02
C GLU A 372 18.58 14.20 -18.02
N THR A 373 17.67 15.15 -17.98
CA THR A 373 17.76 16.30 -17.06
C THR A 373 17.59 15.85 -15.61
N ALA A 374 16.63 14.97 -15.36
CA ALA A 374 16.44 14.34 -14.06
C ALA A 374 17.68 13.52 -13.67
N ALA A 375 18.19 12.66 -14.56
CA ALA A 375 19.37 11.84 -14.28
C ALA A 375 20.58 12.71 -13.88
N ARG A 376 20.91 13.75 -14.65
CA ARG A 376 22.02 14.69 -14.34
C ARG A 376 21.87 15.37 -12.98
N LYS A 377 20.64 15.77 -12.63
CA LYS A 377 20.33 16.37 -11.33
C LYS A 377 20.65 15.41 -10.18
N PHE A 378 20.26 14.13 -10.30
CA PHE A 378 20.53 13.12 -9.28
C PHE A 378 21.99 12.68 -9.26
N GLU A 379 22.67 12.61 -10.41
CA GLU A 379 24.12 12.40 -10.48
C GLU A 379 24.88 13.48 -9.69
N GLN A 380 24.51 14.74 -9.86
CA GLN A 380 25.10 15.84 -9.10
C GLN A 380 24.78 15.75 -7.61
N ALA A 381 23.52 15.46 -7.25
CA ALA A 381 23.09 15.41 -5.86
C ALA A 381 23.72 14.24 -5.09
N TRP A 382 23.94 13.11 -5.75
CA TRP A 382 24.50 11.89 -5.16
C TRP A 382 25.99 11.71 -5.41
N ASN A 383 26.64 12.72 -6.04
CA ASN A 383 28.06 12.68 -6.43
C ASN A 383 28.42 11.43 -7.25
N SER A 384 27.52 11.04 -8.12
CA SER A 384 27.77 9.99 -9.10
C SER A 384 28.49 10.57 -10.31
N GLU A 385 29.28 9.74 -11.02
CA GLU A 385 29.92 10.15 -12.26
C GLU A 385 28.88 10.60 -13.29
N PRO A 386 29.14 11.72 -14.01
CA PRO A 386 28.21 12.19 -15.04
C PRO A 386 27.92 11.11 -16.09
N GLY A 387 26.65 10.84 -16.35
CA GLY A 387 26.19 9.82 -17.30
C GLY A 387 26.24 8.38 -16.78
N SER A 388 26.53 8.17 -15.48
CA SER A 388 26.66 6.83 -14.90
C SER A 388 25.32 6.22 -14.48
N LEU A 389 24.33 7.03 -14.09
CA LEU A 389 23.05 6.48 -13.62
C LEU A 389 22.32 5.75 -14.74
N ASN A 390 21.82 4.57 -14.43
CA ASN A 390 21.06 3.76 -15.38
C ASN A 390 19.73 4.46 -15.75
N ARG A 391 19.48 4.59 -17.06
CA ARG A 391 18.29 5.25 -17.61
C ARG A 391 17.24 4.26 -18.12
N SER A 392 17.52 2.96 -18.03
CA SER A 392 16.52 1.94 -18.33
C SER A 392 15.48 1.85 -17.22
N LEU A 393 14.23 1.62 -17.58
CA LEU A 393 13.17 1.38 -16.60
C LEU A 393 13.49 0.12 -15.81
N GLY A 394 13.34 0.20 -14.48
CA GLY A 394 13.49 -0.97 -13.61
C GLY A 394 12.26 -1.88 -13.60
N LEU A 395 12.42 -3.05 -13.02
CA LEU A 395 11.36 -4.02 -12.81
C LEU A 395 10.52 -3.64 -11.57
N THR A 396 9.22 -3.88 -11.66
CA THR A 396 8.27 -3.78 -10.52
C THR A 396 8.42 -4.96 -9.57
N THR A 397 7.87 -4.91 -8.34
CA THR A 397 7.96 -6.00 -7.36
C THR A 397 7.58 -7.35 -7.97
N THR A 398 6.44 -7.45 -8.65
CA THR A 398 5.97 -8.68 -9.30
C THR A 398 6.87 -9.11 -10.47
N GLU A 399 7.40 -8.16 -11.23
CA GLU A 399 8.36 -8.44 -12.31
C GLU A 399 9.73 -8.85 -11.73
N ILE A 400 10.20 -8.21 -10.64
CA ILE A 400 11.42 -8.61 -9.91
C ILE A 400 11.30 -10.07 -9.48
N MET A 401 10.18 -10.44 -8.83
CA MET A 401 9.95 -11.81 -8.38
C MET A 401 9.94 -12.78 -9.56
N SER A 402 9.26 -12.46 -10.65
CA SER A 402 9.22 -13.30 -11.86
C SER A 402 10.59 -13.43 -12.54
N ALA A 403 11.43 -12.40 -12.47
CA ALA A 403 12.77 -12.38 -13.06
C ALA A 403 13.84 -13.07 -12.22
N VAL A 404 13.53 -13.57 -11.02
CA VAL A 404 14.49 -14.29 -10.19
C VAL A 404 15.00 -15.55 -10.94
N GLY A 405 16.32 -15.69 -11.02
CA GLY A 405 16.98 -16.82 -11.63
C GLY A 405 18.16 -16.44 -12.55
N PRO A 406 18.73 -17.38 -13.28
CA PRO A 406 19.86 -17.15 -14.20
C PRO A 406 19.53 -16.08 -15.26
N GLY A 407 20.42 -15.09 -15.41
CA GLY A 407 20.24 -13.98 -16.36
C GLY A 407 19.29 -12.86 -15.89
N GLY A 408 18.66 -13.04 -14.74
CA GLY A 408 17.78 -12.04 -14.11
C GLY A 408 18.26 -11.68 -12.71
N VAL A 409 17.29 -11.47 -11.79
CA VAL A 409 17.58 -11.07 -10.40
C VAL A 409 18.23 -12.21 -9.63
N ARG A 410 19.36 -11.92 -8.98
CA ARG A 410 20.16 -12.89 -8.20
C ARG A 410 20.26 -12.49 -6.74
N ALA A 411 20.35 -11.18 -6.46
CA ALA A 411 20.41 -10.62 -5.11
C ALA A 411 19.21 -9.72 -4.85
N LEU A 412 18.54 -9.95 -3.73
CA LEU A 412 17.39 -9.17 -3.29
C LEU A 412 17.61 -8.68 -1.85
N HIS A 413 17.41 -7.39 -1.61
CA HIS A 413 17.31 -6.83 -0.28
C HIS A 413 15.85 -6.48 0.02
N ILE A 414 15.28 -7.05 1.04
CA ILE A 414 13.90 -6.79 1.48
C ILE A 414 13.95 -5.99 2.79
N MET A 415 13.43 -4.76 2.78
CA MET A 415 13.26 -3.95 3.98
C MET A 415 11.80 -3.91 4.38
N GLY A 416 11.43 -4.54 5.51
CA GLY A 416 10.10 -4.44 6.13
C GLY A 416 8.91 -4.91 5.27
N GLU A 417 9.14 -5.74 4.26
CA GLU A 417 8.13 -6.30 3.35
C GLU A 417 8.06 -7.82 3.50
N ASN A 418 6.94 -8.40 3.09
CA ASN A 418 6.71 -9.84 3.19
C ASN A 418 6.09 -10.40 1.90
N PRO A 419 6.87 -10.52 0.79
CA PRO A 419 6.37 -11.03 -0.48
C PRO A 419 5.73 -12.42 -0.39
N MET A 420 6.16 -13.28 0.54
CA MET A 420 5.53 -14.58 0.80
C MET A 420 4.11 -14.50 1.38
N MET A 421 3.63 -13.28 1.66
CA MET A 421 2.23 -13.00 2.05
C MET A 421 1.55 -12.06 1.07
N SER A 422 2.29 -11.14 0.47
CA SER A 422 1.73 -10.02 -0.31
C SER A 422 1.68 -10.27 -1.81
N GLU A 423 2.61 -11.05 -2.38
CA GLU A 423 2.58 -11.36 -3.81
C GLU A 423 1.39 -12.28 -4.17
N PRO A 424 0.85 -12.19 -5.40
CA PRO A 424 -0.16 -13.13 -5.87
C PRO A 424 0.47 -14.52 -6.16
N ASN A 425 -0.34 -15.55 -6.31
CA ASN A 425 0.12 -16.89 -6.66
C ASN A 425 1.34 -17.33 -5.82
N LEU A 426 1.15 -17.47 -4.50
CA LEU A 426 2.25 -17.71 -3.56
C LEU A 426 3.07 -18.98 -3.87
N ASN A 427 2.53 -19.95 -4.62
CA ASN A 427 3.31 -21.09 -5.06
C ASN A 427 4.37 -20.70 -6.09
N HIS A 428 4.04 -19.75 -7.00
CA HIS A 428 5.03 -19.15 -7.91
C HIS A 428 6.08 -18.35 -7.12
N THR A 429 5.62 -17.49 -6.21
CA THR A 429 6.51 -16.68 -5.36
C THR A 429 7.48 -17.56 -4.56
N ARG A 430 6.98 -18.65 -3.95
CA ARG A 430 7.81 -19.61 -3.23
C ARG A 430 8.90 -20.21 -4.10
N HIS A 431 8.52 -20.73 -5.28
CA HIS A 431 9.48 -21.29 -6.22
C HIS A 431 10.57 -20.29 -6.62
N LYS A 432 10.21 -19.00 -6.80
CA LYS A 432 11.16 -17.95 -7.13
C LYS A 432 12.07 -17.58 -5.95
N MET A 433 11.52 -17.47 -4.74
CA MET A 433 12.33 -17.23 -3.53
C MET A 433 13.39 -18.32 -3.31
N GLU A 434 13.06 -19.56 -3.60
CA GLU A 434 14.00 -20.70 -3.56
C GLU A 434 15.16 -20.56 -4.55
N GLN A 435 14.97 -19.85 -5.66
CA GLN A 435 15.96 -19.66 -6.73
C GLN A 435 16.91 -18.47 -6.49
N LEU A 436 16.66 -17.62 -5.50
CA LEU A 436 17.56 -16.51 -5.18
C LEU A 436 18.95 -17.01 -4.81
N GLU A 437 19.98 -16.32 -5.26
CA GLU A 437 21.37 -16.63 -4.88
C GLU A 437 21.71 -15.99 -3.53
N PHE A 438 21.25 -14.76 -3.30
CA PHE A 438 21.49 -14.03 -2.05
C PHE A 438 20.27 -13.20 -1.64
N LEU A 439 19.85 -13.33 -0.41
CA LEU A 439 18.73 -12.60 0.17
C LEU A 439 19.10 -11.96 1.49
N VAL A 440 18.89 -10.66 1.59
CA VAL A 440 18.99 -9.87 2.82
C VAL A 440 17.60 -9.50 3.29
N ALA A 441 17.26 -9.83 4.52
CA ALA A 441 16.05 -9.36 5.19
C ALA A 441 16.41 -8.33 6.28
N GLN A 442 15.80 -7.16 6.21
CA GLN A 442 15.92 -6.09 7.21
C GLN A 442 14.54 -5.83 7.81
N ASP A 443 14.27 -6.34 9.01
CA ASP A 443 12.92 -6.33 9.60
C ASP A 443 13.01 -6.45 11.14
N LEU A 444 11.85 -6.45 11.80
CA LEU A 444 11.67 -6.69 13.23
C LEU A 444 11.59 -8.17 13.59
N PHE A 445 10.94 -8.95 12.72
CA PHE A 445 10.61 -10.36 12.91
C PHE A 445 11.07 -11.19 11.71
N ILE A 446 11.49 -12.42 11.96
CA ILE A 446 11.66 -13.38 10.86
C ILE A 446 10.25 -13.82 10.43
N ASN A 447 9.74 -13.15 9.40
CA ASN A 447 8.49 -13.48 8.75
C ASN A 447 8.69 -14.57 7.68
N GLU A 448 7.62 -14.93 6.96
CA GLU A 448 7.64 -15.98 5.94
C GLU A 448 8.69 -15.73 4.85
N SER A 449 8.98 -14.48 4.51
CA SER A 449 10.02 -14.10 3.55
C SER A 449 11.41 -14.10 4.20
N GLY A 450 11.51 -13.60 5.42
CA GLY A 450 12.76 -13.58 6.20
C GLY A 450 13.32 -14.98 6.46
N ALA A 451 12.46 -16.01 6.49
CA ALA A 451 12.88 -17.39 6.62
C ALA A 451 13.78 -17.89 5.48
N TYR A 452 13.70 -17.28 4.30
CA TYR A 452 14.57 -17.60 3.14
C TYR A 452 15.91 -16.82 3.16
N ALA A 453 16.07 -15.81 4.02
CA ALA A 453 17.23 -14.92 3.97
C ALA A 453 18.55 -15.60 4.34
N ASP A 454 19.66 -15.08 3.81
CA ASP A 454 21.02 -15.46 4.17
C ASP A 454 21.55 -14.60 5.33
N VAL A 455 21.10 -13.31 5.35
CA VAL A 455 21.42 -12.34 6.39
C VAL A 455 20.13 -11.71 6.89
N PHE A 456 19.99 -11.61 8.21
CA PHE A 456 18.91 -10.87 8.84
C PHE A 456 19.49 -9.68 9.62
N LEU A 457 19.08 -8.46 9.24
CA LEU A 457 19.50 -7.21 9.86
C LEU A 457 18.36 -6.68 10.74
N PRO A 458 18.51 -6.73 12.08
CA PRO A 458 17.43 -6.36 12.99
C PRO A 458 17.22 -4.85 13.02
N ALA A 459 16.10 -4.40 12.47
CA ALA A 459 15.68 -3.01 12.46
C ALA A 459 14.93 -2.63 13.77
N VAL A 460 14.74 -1.33 13.96
CA VAL A 460 13.96 -0.78 15.08
C VAL A 460 12.53 -0.49 14.68
N SER A 461 11.60 -0.51 15.64
CA SER A 461 10.23 -0.06 15.43
C SER A 461 10.15 1.47 15.26
N TRP A 462 8.99 1.96 14.79
CA TRP A 462 8.76 3.40 14.63
C TRP A 462 8.90 4.20 15.94
N ALA A 463 8.69 3.57 17.10
CA ALA A 463 8.80 4.22 18.40
C ALA A 463 10.26 4.35 18.89
N GLU A 464 11.19 3.69 18.22
CA GLU A 464 12.62 3.61 18.59
C GLU A 464 13.50 4.45 17.64
N LYS A 465 12.92 5.19 16.70
CA LYS A 465 13.66 6.02 15.73
C LYS A 465 13.01 7.37 15.45
N GLU A 466 13.79 8.28 14.89
CA GLU A 466 13.35 9.54 14.33
C GLU A 466 13.11 9.39 12.82
N GLY A 467 12.25 10.26 12.26
CA GLY A 467 12.01 10.33 10.82
C GLY A 467 10.72 11.07 10.49
N THR A 468 10.22 10.85 9.25
CA THR A 468 8.96 11.39 8.79
C THR A 468 8.12 10.36 8.06
N PHE A 469 6.78 10.48 8.17
CA PHE A 469 5.80 9.79 7.33
C PHE A 469 5.00 10.82 6.54
N THR A 470 4.67 10.47 5.29
CA THR A 470 3.72 11.22 4.47
C THR A 470 2.43 10.42 4.37
N ASN A 471 1.36 10.92 4.96
CA ASN A 471 0.07 10.25 5.01
C ASN A 471 -0.71 10.34 3.67
N THR A 472 -1.92 9.76 3.62
CA THR A 472 -2.74 9.70 2.41
C THR A 472 -3.09 11.09 1.84
N ASP A 473 -3.25 12.10 2.71
CA ASP A 473 -3.56 13.49 2.29
C ASP A 473 -2.30 14.35 2.11
N ARG A 474 -1.15 13.71 1.84
CA ARG A 474 0.15 14.36 1.54
C ARG A 474 0.75 15.15 2.72
N ARG A 475 0.30 14.88 3.94
CA ARG A 475 0.84 15.54 5.12
C ARG A 475 2.10 14.85 5.60
N VAL A 476 3.22 15.56 5.55
CA VAL A 476 4.49 15.10 6.12
C VAL A 476 4.49 15.38 7.62
N GLN A 477 4.64 14.31 8.41
CA GLN A 477 4.51 14.31 9.86
C GLN A 477 5.74 13.69 10.53
N ARG A 478 6.05 14.18 11.73
CA ARG A 478 7.17 13.65 12.51
C ARG A 478 6.89 12.26 13.10
N VAL A 479 7.85 11.38 12.93
CA VAL A 479 8.06 10.18 13.74
C VAL A 479 9.11 10.53 14.78
N ARG A 480 8.83 10.27 16.07
CA ARG A 480 9.74 10.63 17.16
C ARG A 480 10.16 9.41 17.95
N LYS A 481 11.44 9.36 18.23
CA LYS A 481 12.02 8.35 19.12
C LYS A 481 11.41 8.51 20.51
N ALA A 482 10.73 7.49 20.97
CA ALA A 482 10.09 7.42 22.29
C ALA A 482 10.78 6.42 23.21
N LEU A 483 11.46 5.44 22.65
CA LEU A 483 12.15 4.34 23.35
C LEU A 483 13.57 4.19 22.83
N GLU A 484 14.45 3.62 23.65
CA GLU A 484 15.74 3.18 23.17
C GLU A 484 15.60 1.91 22.31
N PRO A 485 16.45 1.73 21.28
CA PRO A 485 16.51 0.50 20.51
C PRO A 485 16.66 -0.75 21.40
N ARG A 486 15.91 -1.80 21.10
CA ARG A 486 16.00 -3.05 21.84
C ARG A 486 17.19 -3.88 21.39
N GLY A 487 17.97 -4.36 22.37
CA GLY A 487 19.17 -5.16 22.12
C GLY A 487 20.18 -4.42 21.25
N GLN A 488 20.58 -5.02 20.16
CA GLN A 488 21.51 -4.45 19.19
C GLN A 488 20.82 -3.92 17.92
N SER A 489 19.47 -3.84 17.88
CA SER A 489 18.73 -3.32 16.73
C SER A 489 19.14 -1.88 16.42
N ARG A 490 19.16 -1.54 15.11
CA ARG A 490 19.55 -0.18 14.63
C ARG A 490 18.45 0.46 13.79
N PRO A 491 18.36 1.80 13.75
CA PRO A 491 17.54 2.53 12.78
C PRO A 491 17.93 2.15 11.34
N ASP A 492 16.93 2.02 10.48
CA ASP A 492 17.14 1.59 9.08
C ASP A 492 18.10 2.50 8.33
N TRP A 493 18.00 3.82 8.50
CA TRP A 493 18.88 4.78 7.85
C TRP A 493 20.36 4.58 8.25
N GLU A 494 20.67 4.22 9.49
CA GLU A 494 22.02 3.92 9.95
C GLU A 494 22.56 2.63 9.32
N ILE A 495 21.74 1.58 9.25
CA ILE A 495 22.08 0.31 8.61
C ILE A 495 22.41 0.55 7.14
N ILE A 496 21.57 1.33 6.43
CA ILE A 496 21.75 1.62 5.00
C ILE A 496 23.02 2.43 4.75
N CYS A 497 23.29 3.44 5.58
CA CYS A 497 24.50 4.27 5.42
C CYS A 497 25.80 3.49 5.68
N ASP A 498 25.81 2.64 6.73
CA ASP A 498 26.98 1.80 7.04
C ASP A 498 27.19 0.75 5.93
N LEU A 499 26.14 0.10 5.46
CA LEU A 499 26.20 -0.83 4.33
C LEU A 499 26.73 -0.14 3.05
N ALA A 500 26.24 1.07 2.75
CA ALA A 500 26.67 1.83 1.59
C ALA A 500 28.18 2.14 1.62
N GLY A 501 28.70 2.58 2.76
CA GLY A 501 30.14 2.84 2.93
C GLY A 501 31.00 1.59 2.70
N ARG A 502 30.54 0.41 3.14
CA ARG A 502 31.23 -0.87 2.91
C ARG A 502 31.18 -1.31 1.44
N ILE A 503 30.03 -1.07 0.78
CA ILE A 503 29.89 -1.33 -0.66
C ILE A 503 30.82 -0.43 -1.47
N GLU A 504 30.92 0.89 -1.16
CA GLU A 504 31.87 1.80 -1.81
C GLU A 504 33.31 1.28 -1.71
N GLU A 505 33.73 0.90 -0.51
CA GLU A 505 35.06 0.33 -0.27
C GLU A 505 35.32 -0.93 -1.10
N LYS A 506 34.39 -1.87 -1.09
CA LYS A 506 34.49 -3.13 -1.86
C LYS A 506 34.42 -2.91 -3.37
N LEU A 507 33.74 -1.85 -3.84
CA LEU A 507 33.76 -1.46 -5.25
C LEU A 507 35.07 -0.76 -5.66
N GLY A 508 35.96 -0.45 -4.70
CA GLY A 508 37.20 0.29 -4.94
C GLY A 508 36.96 1.80 -5.13
N ARG A 509 35.84 2.31 -4.68
CA ARG A 509 35.51 3.74 -4.70
C ARG A 509 36.00 4.41 -3.41
N PRO A 510 36.43 5.69 -3.44
CA PRO A 510 36.76 6.39 -2.21
C PRO A 510 35.55 6.48 -1.31
N LYS A 511 35.71 6.21 -0.02
CA LYS A 511 34.65 6.38 0.99
C LYS A 511 34.20 7.84 0.97
N THR A 512 32.98 8.09 0.56
CA THR A 512 32.47 9.45 0.36
C THR A 512 31.73 9.95 1.59
N ALA A 513 31.72 11.28 1.81
CA ALA A 513 30.91 11.91 2.85
C ALA A 513 29.39 11.86 2.54
N PHE A 514 28.98 11.36 1.36
CA PHE A 514 27.59 11.35 0.91
C PHE A 514 26.69 10.34 1.65
N TRP A 515 27.28 9.48 2.48
CA TRP A 515 26.58 8.55 3.38
C TRP A 515 26.78 8.91 4.87
N ALA A 516 27.50 10.00 5.16
CA ALA A 516 27.84 10.42 6.52
C ALA A 516 26.80 11.40 7.11
N TYR A 517 25.52 11.01 7.09
CA TYR A 517 24.48 11.80 7.73
C TYR A 517 24.57 11.67 9.25
N ARG A 518 24.31 12.78 9.94
CA ARG A 518 24.30 12.85 11.40
C ARG A 518 22.91 12.62 11.99
N SER A 519 21.87 12.77 11.16
CA SER A 519 20.48 12.59 11.54
C SER A 519 19.58 12.40 10.34
N PRO A 520 18.37 11.83 10.51
CA PRO A 520 17.37 11.75 9.45
C PRO A 520 16.93 13.12 8.90
N ALA A 521 17.07 14.19 9.72
CA ALA A 521 16.76 15.55 9.27
C ALA A 521 17.64 15.99 8.09
N GLU A 522 18.94 15.63 8.08
CA GLU A 522 19.86 15.93 6.98
C GLU A 522 19.47 15.16 5.71
N VAL A 523 18.97 13.93 5.84
CA VAL A 523 18.46 13.14 4.72
C VAL A 523 17.22 13.80 4.11
N LEU A 524 16.27 14.26 4.95
CA LEU A 524 15.11 14.99 4.46
C LEU A 524 15.48 16.31 3.79
N GLU A 525 16.49 17.01 4.29
CA GLU A 525 16.99 18.22 3.67
C GLU A 525 17.66 17.94 2.30
N GLU A 526 18.39 16.83 2.15
CA GLU A 526 18.90 16.40 0.85
C GLU A 526 17.76 16.09 -0.12
N MET A 527 16.76 15.31 0.32
CA MET A 527 15.56 15.05 -0.47
C MET A 527 14.87 16.35 -0.91
N GLY A 528 14.74 17.33 -0.01
CA GLY A 528 14.13 18.63 -0.30
C GLY A 528 14.91 19.48 -1.32
N ARG A 529 16.22 19.24 -1.50
CA ARG A 529 17.01 19.90 -2.55
C ARG A 529 16.74 19.34 -3.95
N VAL A 530 16.33 18.08 -4.04
CA VAL A 530 16.09 17.38 -5.32
C VAL A 530 14.61 17.17 -5.63
N VAL A 531 13.72 17.34 -4.65
CA VAL A 531 12.26 17.25 -4.79
C VAL A 531 11.65 18.61 -4.46
N PRO A 532 11.30 19.42 -5.47
CA PRO A 532 10.79 20.78 -5.23
C PRO A 532 9.58 20.85 -4.31
N GLU A 533 8.69 19.86 -4.37
CA GLU A 533 7.49 19.75 -3.54
C GLU A 533 7.81 19.57 -2.05
N TYR A 534 9.04 19.20 -1.70
CA TYR A 534 9.54 19.03 -0.34
C TYR A 534 10.53 20.13 0.09
N ALA A 535 10.84 21.12 -0.76
CA ALA A 535 11.87 22.12 -0.51
C ALA A 535 11.69 22.88 0.82
N GLY A 536 10.45 23.17 1.18
CA GLY A 536 10.11 23.82 2.45
C GLY A 536 9.78 22.86 3.60
N VAL A 537 9.85 21.55 3.41
CA VAL A 537 9.58 20.57 4.47
C VAL A 537 10.84 20.37 5.30
N LYS A 538 10.84 20.88 6.51
CA LYS A 538 11.97 20.78 7.45
C LYS A 538 11.44 20.40 8.84
N TYR A 539 12.21 19.64 9.59
CA TYR A 539 11.82 19.14 10.92
C TYR A 539 11.26 20.24 11.80
N ARG A 540 11.93 21.40 11.89
CA ARG A 540 11.48 22.57 12.67
C ARG A 540 10.08 23.08 12.27
N ARG A 541 9.66 22.89 11.02
CA ARG A 541 8.37 23.37 10.51
C ARG A 541 7.23 22.37 10.71
N ILE A 542 7.54 21.09 10.84
CA ILE A 542 6.56 20.01 10.98
C ILE A 542 6.44 19.49 12.43
N GLU A 543 7.03 20.21 13.40
CA GLU A 543 7.04 19.80 14.81
C GLU A 543 5.63 19.64 15.42
N LYS A 544 4.65 20.42 15.04
CA LYS A 544 3.32 20.40 15.69
C LYS A 544 2.27 19.63 14.91
N GLN A 545 2.07 19.95 13.62
CA GLN A 545 0.92 19.47 12.86
C GLN A 545 1.27 18.87 11.51
N GLY A 546 2.56 18.87 11.16
CA GLY A 546 3.00 18.51 9.82
C GLY A 546 2.60 19.55 8.75
N LEU A 547 3.05 19.35 7.53
CA LEU A 547 2.75 20.19 6.37
C LEU A 547 2.30 19.32 5.19
N GLN A 548 1.31 19.79 4.45
CA GLN A 548 0.84 19.11 3.24
C GLN A 548 1.64 19.56 2.03
N THR A 549 2.25 18.61 1.35
CA THR A 549 2.96 18.85 0.08
C THR A 549 1.97 19.18 -1.04
N PRO A 550 2.40 19.98 -2.03
CA PRO A 550 3.68 20.68 -2.20
C PRO A 550 3.93 21.77 -1.17
N VAL A 551 5.22 21.91 -0.76
CA VAL A 551 5.71 22.98 0.12
C VAL A 551 6.97 23.55 -0.53
N TRP A 552 6.81 24.57 -1.36
CA TRP A 552 7.83 25.04 -2.30
C TRP A 552 9.04 25.75 -1.67
N ASP A 553 8.86 26.36 -0.51
CA ASP A 553 9.90 27.09 0.21
C ASP A 553 9.63 27.16 1.72
N ASP A 554 10.56 27.77 2.46
CA ASP A 554 10.51 27.88 3.91
C ASP A 554 9.31 28.72 4.45
N ASN A 555 8.65 29.52 3.63
CA ASN A 555 7.49 30.36 4.00
C ASN A 555 6.16 29.78 3.52
N HIS A 556 6.19 28.82 2.58
CA HIS A 556 4.98 28.26 2.00
C HIS A 556 4.15 27.50 3.05
N PRO A 557 2.84 27.80 3.23
CA PRO A 557 2.02 27.27 4.33
C PRO A 557 1.63 25.78 4.17
N GLY A 558 1.97 25.16 3.05
CA GLY A 558 1.45 23.86 2.61
C GLY A 558 0.26 24.00 1.67
N THR A 559 -0.11 22.90 1.02
CA THR A 559 -1.16 22.87 -0.02
C THR A 559 -2.31 21.95 0.43
N PRO A 560 -3.38 22.50 1.03
CA PRO A 560 -4.47 21.65 1.56
C PRO A 560 -5.24 20.91 0.47
N TYR A 561 -5.42 21.48 -0.71
CA TYR A 561 -5.99 20.78 -1.88
C TYR A 561 -5.24 21.14 -3.17
N LEU A 562 -5.09 20.13 -4.01
CA LEU A 562 -4.43 20.25 -5.33
C LEU A 562 -5.42 20.79 -6.37
N PHE A 563 -4.87 21.27 -7.49
CA PHE A 563 -5.64 21.64 -8.68
C PHE A 563 -6.58 22.85 -8.51
N ALA A 564 -6.36 23.71 -7.54
CA ALA A 564 -7.16 24.92 -7.38
C ALA A 564 -7.14 25.79 -8.64
N GLU A 565 -5.96 26.00 -9.21
CA GLU A 565 -5.75 26.84 -10.39
C GLU A 565 -5.53 25.98 -11.65
N ASN A 566 -4.54 25.10 -11.64
CA ASN A 566 -4.11 24.32 -12.81
C ASN A 566 -3.83 22.87 -12.45
N PHE A 567 -3.87 22.02 -13.46
CA PHE A 567 -3.32 20.66 -13.37
C PHE A 567 -1.82 20.68 -13.72
N PRO A 568 -0.96 19.87 -13.08
CA PRO A 568 0.46 19.79 -13.42
C PRO A 568 0.74 19.49 -14.89
N ARG A 569 -0.14 18.71 -15.56
CA ARG A 569 -0.05 18.43 -16.99
C ARG A 569 -0.67 19.53 -17.89
N GLY A 570 -1.12 20.65 -17.32
CA GLY A 570 -1.80 21.76 -18.00
C GLY A 570 -3.31 21.62 -17.95
N ARG A 571 -3.90 20.67 -18.65
CA ARG A 571 -5.35 20.38 -18.67
C ARG A 571 -5.64 18.97 -18.17
N GLY A 572 -6.79 18.77 -17.52
CA GLY A 572 -7.30 17.44 -17.21
C GLY A 572 -7.69 16.72 -18.49
N LYS A 573 -7.31 15.45 -18.64
CA LYS A 573 -7.56 14.71 -19.89
C LYS A 573 -8.60 13.61 -19.68
N PHE A 574 -9.61 13.61 -20.53
CA PHE A 574 -10.51 12.49 -20.70
C PHE A 574 -9.86 11.41 -21.56
N HIS A 575 -10.02 10.17 -21.17
CA HIS A 575 -9.54 9.01 -21.92
C HIS A 575 -10.72 8.09 -22.24
N PRO A 576 -11.01 7.76 -23.49
CA PRO A 576 -11.99 6.73 -23.83
C PRO A 576 -11.65 5.41 -23.14
N LEU A 577 -12.66 4.71 -22.65
CA LEU A 577 -12.50 3.43 -21.94
C LEU A 577 -13.26 2.32 -22.64
N GLU A 578 -12.71 1.12 -22.55
CA GLU A 578 -13.35 -0.13 -22.95
C GLU A 578 -13.54 -1.02 -21.72
N TYR A 579 -14.63 -1.75 -21.67
CA TYR A 579 -14.80 -2.76 -20.64
C TYR A 579 -14.09 -4.05 -21.04
N VAL A 580 -13.22 -4.50 -20.16
CA VAL A 580 -12.59 -5.82 -20.26
C VAL A 580 -12.95 -6.58 -18.97
N PRO A 581 -13.57 -7.77 -19.08
CA PRO A 581 -13.92 -8.56 -17.91
C PRO A 581 -12.68 -9.04 -17.16
N ALA A 582 -12.85 -9.42 -15.89
CA ALA A 582 -11.79 -10.07 -15.12
C ALA A 582 -11.27 -11.32 -15.84
N VAL A 583 -9.98 -11.59 -15.74
CA VAL A 583 -9.31 -12.70 -16.45
C VAL A 583 -9.86 -14.06 -16.03
N GLU A 584 -10.24 -14.20 -14.77
CA GLU A 584 -10.90 -15.40 -14.26
C GLU A 584 -12.36 -15.08 -13.88
N MET A 585 -13.27 -15.44 -14.75
CA MET A 585 -14.71 -15.45 -14.45
C MET A 585 -15.13 -16.78 -13.85
N PRO A 586 -16.18 -16.82 -13.00
CA PRO A 586 -16.76 -18.07 -12.52
C PRO A 586 -17.16 -19.01 -13.65
N ASP A 587 -16.95 -20.31 -13.42
CA ASP A 587 -17.38 -21.40 -14.30
C ASP A 587 -17.95 -22.57 -13.47
N ASP A 588 -18.28 -23.68 -14.13
CA ASP A 588 -18.87 -24.86 -13.48
C ASP A 588 -17.92 -25.52 -12.44
N GLU A 589 -16.59 -25.36 -12.64
CA GLU A 589 -15.59 -25.94 -11.72
C GLU A 589 -15.28 -24.98 -10.56
N TYR A 590 -15.24 -23.69 -10.80
CA TYR A 590 -14.96 -22.62 -9.83
C TYR A 590 -16.08 -21.58 -9.83
N PRO A 591 -17.24 -21.88 -9.20
CA PRO A 591 -18.49 -21.11 -9.38
C PRO A 591 -18.58 -19.80 -8.58
N PHE A 592 -17.57 -19.46 -7.78
CA PHE A 592 -17.57 -18.25 -6.96
C PHE A 592 -16.48 -17.28 -7.37
N ILE A 593 -16.74 -15.99 -7.18
CA ILE A 593 -15.70 -14.94 -7.23
C ILE A 593 -15.17 -14.76 -5.80
N LEU A 594 -13.87 -14.96 -5.63
CA LEU A 594 -13.14 -14.57 -4.42
C LEU A 594 -12.75 -13.10 -4.52
N THR A 595 -13.11 -12.32 -3.51
CA THR A 595 -12.52 -11.03 -3.22
C THR A 595 -11.76 -11.06 -1.90
N THR A 596 -10.67 -10.30 -1.79
CA THR A 596 -9.82 -10.27 -0.61
C THR A 596 -9.83 -8.90 0.06
N GLY A 597 -9.42 -8.80 1.30
CA GLY A 597 -9.37 -7.51 1.98
C GLY A 597 -8.87 -7.58 3.41
N ARG A 598 -9.16 -6.52 4.17
CA ARG A 598 -8.73 -6.36 5.56
C ARG A 598 -9.90 -6.51 6.53
N VAL A 599 -9.57 -6.90 7.75
CA VAL A 599 -10.45 -6.79 8.93
C VAL A 599 -9.95 -5.68 9.85
N LEU A 600 -10.81 -5.24 10.78
CA LEU A 600 -10.52 -4.09 11.65
C LEU A 600 -9.27 -4.29 12.52
N GLU A 601 -9.08 -5.49 13.04
CA GLU A 601 -8.05 -5.82 14.02
C GLU A 601 -6.67 -5.99 13.39
N HIS A 602 -6.61 -6.42 12.12
CA HIS A 602 -5.34 -6.74 11.46
C HIS A 602 -4.92 -5.72 10.41
N TRP A 603 -3.65 -5.81 10.02
CA TRP A 603 -3.04 -4.89 9.09
C TRP A 603 -2.20 -5.61 8.03
N HIS A 604 -2.58 -5.50 6.75
CA HIS A 604 -1.91 -6.12 5.58
C HIS A 604 -1.46 -7.57 5.83
N GLY A 605 -0.19 -7.93 5.61
CA GLY A 605 0.34 -9.28 5.87
C GLY A 605 0.37 -9.73 7.33
N GLY A 606 -0.15 -8.90 8.27
CA GLY A 606 -0.33 -9.28 9.65
C GLY A 606 0.92 -9.19 10.53
N THR A 607 2.11 -8.97 9.98
CA THR A 607 3.38 -9.07 10.71
C THR A 607 3.38 -8.35 12.06
N LEU A 608 2.90 -7.09 12.14
CA LEU A 608 2.84 -6.37 13.42
C LEU A 608 1.65 -6.78 14.28
N THR A 609 0.46 -6.86 13.69
CA THR A 609 -0.78 -7.10 14.45
C THR A 609 -0.92 -8.53 14.95
N ARG A 610 -0.36 -9.51 14.24
CA ARG A 610 -0.29 -10.92 14.65
C ARG A 610 0.74 -11.17 15.76
N HIS A 611 1.66 -10.21 16.00
CA HIS A 611 2.59 -10.20 17.14
C HIS A 611 2.13 -9.27 18.28
N SER A 612 0.87 -8.83 18.25
CA SER A 612 0.25 -7.97 19.27
C SER A 612 -1.00 -8.62 19.86
N LYS A 613 -1.55 -8.03 20.94
CA LYS A 613 -2.82 -8.47 21.54
C LYS A 613 -4.02 -8.39 20.62
N LEU A 614 -3.91 -7.69 19.48
CA LEU A 614 -4.96 -7.67 18.48
C LEU A 614 -5.22 -9.05 17.87
N ASP A 615 -4.22 -9.95 17.89
CA ASP A 615 -4.36 -11.34 17.44
C ASP A 615 -5.38 -12.13 18.27
N GLU A 616 -5.57 -11.78 19.56
CA GLU A 616 -6.56 -12.41 20.42
C GLU A 616 -8.00 -12.02 20.03
N LEU A 617 -8.19 -10.86 19.41
CA LEU A 617 -9.52 -10.37 19.00
C LEU A 617 -10.01 -11.01 17.70
N TYR A 618 -9.11 -11.31 16.78
CA TYR A 618 -9.42 -11.98 15.51
C TYR A 618 -8.29 -12.98 15.18
N PRO A 619 -8.30 -14.19 15.77
CA PRO A 619 -7.12 -15.07 15.80
C PRO A 619 -6.94 -15.93 14.54
N GLU A 620 -7.98 -16.09 13.70
CA GLU A 620 -7.94 -16.98 12.54
C GLU A 620 -8.69 -16.41 11.33
N ALA A 621 -8.31 -16.83 10.12
CA ALA A 621 -9.04 -16.49 8.91
C ALA A 621 -10.40 -17.17 8.87
N ARG A 622 -11.41 -16.45 8.34
CA ARG A 622 -12.73 -16.98 8.02
C ARG A 622 -13.12 -16.59 6.60
N ILE A 623 -13.82 -17.46 5.90
CA ILE A 623 -14.45 -17.11 4.64
C ILE A 623 -15.87 -16.60 4.90
N GLU A 624 -16.15 -15.37 4.46
CA GLU A 624 -17.54 -14.88 4.43
C GLU A 624 -18.27 -15.51 3.22
N ILE A 625 -19.41 -16.12 3.48
CA ILE A 625 -20.26 -16.76 2.46
C ILE A 625 -21.70 -16.39 2.66
N ASN A 626 -22.41 -16.08 1.57
CA ASN A 626 -23.83 -15.72 1.62
C ASN A 626 -24.69 -16.88 2.12
N PRO A 627 -25.73 -16.67 2.96
CA PRO A 627 -26.59 -17.73 3.47
C PRO A 627 -27.23 -18.61 2.40
N ALA A 628 -27.65 -18.05 1.26
CA ALA A 628 -28.21 -18.81 0.15
C ALA A 628 -27.20 -19.73 -0.51
N ASP A 629 -25.94 -19.27 -0.67
CA ASP A 629 -24.84 -20.09 -1.18
C ASP A 629 -24.43 -21.18 -0.20
N ALA A 630 -24.33 -20.85 1.10
CA ALA A 630 -24.04 -21.80 2.16
C ALA A 630 -25.09 -22.95 2.20
N ALA A 631 -26.38 -22.61 2.14
CA ALA A 631 -27.45 -23.58 2.09
C ALA A 631 -27.33 -24.49 0.85
N ARG A 632 -27.04 -23.92 -0.34
CA ARG A 632 -26.85 -24.69 -1.58
C ARG A 632 -25.68 -25.68 -1.48
N LEU A 633 -24.65 -25.32 -0.76
CA LEU A 633 -23.45 -26.15 -0.54
C LEU A 633 -23.53 -27.04 0.70
N THR A 634 -24.61 -26.97 1.46
CA THR A 634 -24.79 -27.68 2.74
C THR A 634 -23.65 -27.34 3.73
N ILE A 635 -23.31 -26.05 3.81
CA ILE A 635 -22.31 -25.51 4.71
C ILE A 635 -23.02 -24.79 5.86
N GLU A 636 -22.65 -25.16 7.10
CA GLU A 636 -23.11 -24.51 8.32
C GLU A 636 -22.12 -23.40 8.76
N ASP A 637 -22.62 -22.46 9.57
CA ASP A 637 -21.74 -21.45 10.19
C ASP A 637 -20.69 -22.13 11.07
N GLU A 638 -19.46 -21.57 11.11
CA GLU A 638 -18.29 -22.14 11.80
C GLU A 638 -17.82 -23.51 11.25
N GLN A 639 -18.43 -24.04 10.22
CA GLN A 639 -17.98 -25.29 9.61
C GLN A 639 -16.62 -25.10 8.91
N THR A 640 -15.77 -26.12 9.00
CA THR A 640 -14.52 -26.16 8.24
C THR A 640 -14.80 -26.38 6.76
N VAL A 641 -14.21 -25.55 5.91
CA VAL A 641 -14.33 -25.62 4.45
C VAL A 641 -12.96 -25.56 3.77
N ARG A 642 -12.89 -26.17 2.60
CA ARG A 642 -11.75 -26.03 1.68
C ARG A 642 -12.14 -25.07 0.58
N VAL A 643 -11.29 -24.05 0.35
CA VAL A 643 -11.38 -23.15 -0.78
C VAL A 643 -10.24 -23.45 -1.74
N SER A 644 -10.55 -23.66 -3.00
CA SER A 644 -9.57 -24.00 -4.03
C SER A 644 -9.72 -23.08 -5.24
N SER A 645 -8.59 -22.73 -5.82
CA SER A 645 -8.49 -22.11 -7.15
C SER A 645 -7.64 -22.99 -8.06
N ARG A 646 -7.38 -22.57 -9.28
CA ARG A 646 -6.47 -23.26 -10.21
C ARG A 646 -5.01 -23.31 -9.73
N ARG A 647 -4.66 -22.50 -8.73
CA ARG A 647 -3.28 -22.33 -8.20
C ARG A 647 -3.01 -23.06 -6.90
N GLY A 648 -4.04 -23.27 -6.10
CA GLY A 648 -3.85 -23.91 -4.81
C GLY A 648 -5.13 -24.02 -4.01
N SER A 649 -5.00 -24.41 -2.75
CA SER A 649 -6.12 -24.51 -1.83
C SER A 649 -5.73 -24.13 -0.40
N ILE A 650 -6.71 -23.61 0.33
CA ILE A 650 -6.60 -23.31 1.77
C ILE A 650 -7.78 -23.95 2.49
N VAL A 651 -7.63 -24.18 3.79
CA VAL A 651 -8.68 -24.69 4.66
C VAL A 651 -8.89 -23.72 5.80
N LEU A 652 -10.13 -23.27 6.00
CA LEU A 652 -10.49 -22.28 7.00
C LEU A 652 -11.95 -22.48 7.45
N ARG A 653 -12.43 -21.67 8.40
CA ARG A 653 -13.82 -21.73 8.85
C ARG A 653 -14.73 -20.86 8.01
N ALA A 654 -15.95 -21.30 7.80
CA ALA A 654 -17.00 -20.52 7.19
C ALA A 654 -17.61 -19.55 8.21
N TRP A 655 -17.89 -18.34 7.74
CA TRP A 655 -18.75 -17.38 8.40
C TRP A 655 -19.93 -17.11 7.47
N VAL A 656 -21.09 -17.72 7.82
CA VAL A 656 -22.32 -17.56 7.03
C VAL A 656 -22.94 -16.21 7.38
N THR A 657 -22.95 -15.29 6.40
CA THR A 657 -23.31 -13.89 6.65
C THR A 657 -23.89 -13.21 5.41
N GLU A 658 -24.82 -12.27 5.61
CA GLU A 658 -25.35 -11.39 4.56
C GLU A 658 -24.38 -10.26 4.14
N ARG A 659 -23.15 -10.27 4.64
CA ARG A 659 -22.13 -9.28 4.23
C ARG A 659 -21.68 -9.45 2.79
N THR A 660 -21.76 -10.65 2.24
CA THR A 660 -21.43 -10.91 0.82
C THR A 660 -22.70 -11.12 0.00
N THR A 661 -22.69 -10.71 -1.26
CA THR A 661 -23.74 -11.03 -2.23
C THR A 661 -23.60 -12.47 -2.72
N MET A 662 -24.68 -13.03 -3.30
CA MET A 662 -24.64 -14.39 -3.87
C MET A 662 -23.56 -14.51 -4.95
N GLY A 663 -22.84 -15.62 -4.95
CA GLY A 663 -21.75 -15.92 -5.88
C GLY A 663 -20.43 -15.23 -5.54
N VAL A 664 -20.36 -14.41 -4.49
CA VAL A 664 -19.15 -13.72 -4.02
C VAL A 664 -18.76 -14.25 -2.65
N VAL A 665 -17.49 -14.57 -2.47
CA VAL A 665 -16.90 -14.95 -1.18
C VAL A 665 -15.76 -14.01 -0.83
N PHE A 666 -15.52 -13.79 0.47
CA PHE A 666 -14.47 -12.92 0.95
C PHE A 666 -13.55 -13.65 1.92
N ILE A 667 -12.22 -13.45 1.75
CA ILE A 667 -11.20 -13.99 2.65
C ILE A 667 -10.23 -12.86 3.06
N PRO A 668 -9.97 -12.67 4.38
CA PRO A 668 -9.00 -11.68 4.83
C PRO A 668 -7.56 -12.12 4.52
N MET A 669 -6.71 -11.14 4.14
CA MET A 669 -5.35 -11.38 3.63
C MET A 669 -4.25 -11.48 4.72
N HIS A 670 -4.60 -11.58 6.00
CA HIS A 670 -3.66 -11.39 7.12
C HIS A 670 -3.02 -12.66 7.67
N PHE A 671 -3.43 -13.84 7.21
CA PHE A 671 -3.22 -15.12 7.89
C PHE A 671 -2.36 -16.04 7.04
N ALA A 672 -1.11 -16.29 7.49
CA ALA A 672 -0.18 -17.17 6.78
C ALA A 672 -0.68 -18.64 6.73
N GLU A 673 -1.38 -19.07 7.78
CA GLU A 673 -1.98 -20.41 7.89
C GLU A 673 -3.15 -20.66 6.92
N ALA A 674 -3.72 -19.60 6.37
CA ALA A 674 -4.76 -19.64 5.35
C ALA A 674 -4.57 -18.48 4.36
N ALA A 675 -3.37 -18.40 3.79
CA ALA A 675 -2.96 -17.28 2.96
C ALA A 675 -3.82 -17.16 1.69
N ALA A 676 -4.67 -16.13 1.65
CA ALA A 676 -5.60 -15.90 0.54
C ALA A 676 -4.88 -15.81 -0.81
N ASN A 677 -3.64 -15.33 -0.84
CA ASN A 677 -2.84 -15.19 -2.05
C ASN A 677 -2.29 -16.51 -2.62
N LEU A 678 -2.49 -17.65 -1.95
CA LEU A 678 -2.37 -18.96 -2.60
C LEU A 678 -3.44 -19.18 -3.69
N LEU A 679 -4.54 -18.41 -3.60
CA LEU A 679 -5.68 -18.57 -4.50
C LEU A 679 -5.71 -17.50 -5.61
N THR A 680 -5.05 -16.34 -5.43
CA THR A 680 -5.12 -15.20 -6.34
C THR A 680 -4.25 -15.40 -7.58
N ILE A 681 -4.64 -14.72 -8.68
CA ILE A 681 -3.94 -14.81 -9.97
C ILE A 681 -2.86 -13.74 -10.09
N ASP A 682 -1.77 -14.08 -10.77
CA ASP A 682 -0.62 -13.22 -11.02
C ASP A 682 -0.68 -12.42 -12.35
N THR A 683 -1.87 -12.32 -12.94
CA THR A 683 -2.11 -11.42 -14.08
C THR A 683 -2.01 -9.98 -13.65
N LEU A 684 -1.29 -9.16 -14.44
CA LEU A 684 -0.99 -7.77 -14.14
C LEU A 684 -1.79 -6.81 -15.01
N ASP A 685 -2.15 -5.66 -14.43
CA ASP A 685 -2.60 -4.49 -15.19
C ASP A 685 -1.52 -4.11 -16.22
N PRO A 686 -1.87 -3.88 -17.50
CA PRO A 686 -0.89 -3.65 -18.55
C PRO A 686 -0.07 -2.37 -18.36
N LEU A 687 -0.61 -1.36 -17.70
CA LEU A 687 0.04 -0.06 -17.48
C LEU A 687 0.71 0.01 -16.10
N ALA A 688 -0.04 -0.28 -15.06
CA ALA A 688 0.42 -0.11 -13.68
C ALA A 688 1.15 -1.33 -13.12
N LYS A 689 1.06 -2.51 -13.78
CA LYS A 689 1.65 -3.78 -13.32
C LYS A 689 1.17 -4.22 -11.92
N ILE A 690 -0.04 -3.80 -11.54
CA ILE A 690 -0.71 -4.25 -10.32
C ILE A 690 -1.39 -5.60 -10.59
N PRO A 691 -1.32 -6.58 -9.66
CA PRO A 691 -1.98 -7.87 -9.86
C PRO A 691 -3.48 -7.86 -9.52
N GLU A 692 -4.17 -8.90 -9.98
CA GLU A 692 -5.59 -9.14 -9.74
C GLU A 692 -5.82 -9.82 -8.39
N TYR A 693 -6.27 -9.07 -7.38
CA TYR A 693 -6.58 -9.60 -6.05
C TYR A 693 -8.09 -9.65 -5.73
N LYS A 694 -8.93 -9.03 -6.56
CA LYS A 694 -10.34 -8.80 -6.22
C LYS A 694 -11.32 -9.67 -7.00
N ALA A 695 -10.88 -10.32 -8.07
CA ALA A 695 -11.75 -11.18 -8.89
C ALA A 695 -10.99 -12.44 -9.33
N CYS A 696 -11.00 -13.46 -8.48
CA CYS A 696 -10.42 -14.77 -8.77
C CYS A 696 -11.49 -15.85 -8.64
N ALA A 697 -11.54 -16.80 -9.59
CA ALA A 697 -12.53 -17.88 -9.54
C ALA A 697 -12.12 -18.96 -8.54
N VAL A 698 -13.03 -19.33 -7.65
CA VAL A 698 -12.81 -20.35 -6.60
C VAL A 698 -13.96 -21.30 -6.44
N ARG A 699 -13.65 -22.47 -5.87
CA ARG A 699 -14.61 -23.49 -5.43
C ARG A 699 -14.55 -23.61 -3.91
N VAL A 700 -15.72 -23.72 -3.27
CA VAL A 700 -15.86 -23.92 -1.82
C VAL A 700 -16.55 -25.27 -1.60
N VAL A 701 -15.97 -26.11 -0.74
CA VAL A 701 -16.54 -27.42 -0.38
C VAL A 701 -16.38 -27.68 1.13
N PRO A 702 -17.30 -28.44 1.77
CA PRO A 702 -17.08 -28.89 3.14
C PRO A 702 -15.77 -29.66 3.29
N ALA A 703 -15.11 -29.49 4.44
CA ALA A 703 -13.88 -30.18 4.79
C ALA A 703 -13.96 -30.72 6.23
N THR A 704 -13.13 -31.71 6.58
CA THR A 704 -13.05 -32.22 7.95
C THR A 704 -12.12 -31.38 8.81
N LYS A 705 -12.35 -31.37 10.13
CA LYS A 705 -11.49 -30.62 11.09
C LYS A 705 -10.02 -31.05 11.05
N ASP A 706 -9.76 -32.32 10.75
CA ASP A 706 -8.40 -32.85 10.62
C ASP A 706 -7.64 -32.26 9.40
N GLN A 707 -8.40 -31.70 8.44
CA GLN A 707 -7.90 -31.00 7.26
C GLN A 707 -7.71 -29.50 7.48
N LEU A 708 -8.13 -28.97 8.65
CA LEU A 708 -7.56 -27.72 9.16
C LEU A 708 -6.09 -27.99 9.42
N ALA A 709 -5.34 -28.09 8.34
CA ALA A 709 -3.95 -28.43 8.41
C ALA A 709 -3.27 -27.51 9.42
N ARG A 710 -2.55 -28.13 10.34
CA ARG A 710 -1.33 -27.50 10.83
C ARG A 710 -0.62 -27.03 9.58
N PRO A 711 -0.35 -25.72 9.40
CA PRO A 711 0.32 -25.26 8.20
C PRO A 711 1.61 -26.05 8.08
N GLU A 712 1.80 -26.72 6.95
CA GLU A 712 3.12 -27.18 6.56
C GLU A 712 3.97 -25.91 6.53
N GLY A 713 4.87 -25.75 7.52
CA GLY A 713 5.68 -24.55 7.68
C GLY A 713 5.18 -23.52 8.68
N LYS A 714 4.41 -23.88 9.72
CA LYS A 714 4.52 -23.09 10.94
C LYS A 714 6.00 -23.09 11.30
N VAL A 715 6.62 -21.88 11.17
CA VAL A 715 7.60 -21.52 12.18
C VAL A 715 6.87 -21.83 13.49
N GLU A 716 7.19 -22.97 14.12
CA GLU A 716 6.63 -23.29 15.42
C GLU A 716 6.85 -22.03 16.22
N ARG A 717 5.77 -21.39 16.67
CA ARG A 717 5.87 -20.31 17.65
C ARG A 717 6.51 -20.97 18.85
N GLY A 718 7.85 -21.02 18.83
CA GLY A 718 8.62 -21.65 19.85
C GLY A 718 8.19 -21.05 21.17
N ARG A 719 7.72 -21.90 22.08
CA ARG A 719 7.67 -21.53 23.48
C ARG A 719 9.14 -21.27 23.85
N TYR A 720 9.53 -20.00 23.88
CA TYR A 720 10.78 -19.52 24.45
C TYR A 720 10.53 -19.10 25.89
#